data_87b4f2dc99c47e413f9cec87032a8884
#
_entry.id   87b4f2dc99c47e413f9cec87032a8884
#
_cell.length_a   1.000
_cell.length_b   1.000
_cell.length_c   1.000
_cell.angle_alpha   90.00
_cell.angle_beta   90.00
_cell.angle_gamma   90.00
#
_symmetry.space_group_name_H-M   'P 1'
#
loop_
_entity.id
_entity.type
_entity.pdbx_description
1 polymer ?
#
loop_
_entity_poly.entity_id
_entity_poly.type
_entity_poly.pdbx_seq_one_letter_code
_entity_poly.pdbx_strand_id
1 'polypeptide(L)'
;MNENDYKAILAKLTLDEKVKMLSGSTNWLTQPIKRDGIDIPAVRMSDGPSGLRREKIGKGVNIMQTPEPATCFPGAVTTASSWDVDLVEEVGEAIAIEAQSLGVSTVLGPGVNIKRSPLCGRNFEYFSEDPFLAGRMGAAWVHGVQKKNVGTSLKHYLANNQEYIRMTIDSIVDERTLREIYMPAFEHIVKTEQPTTVMCSYNRLNGTYLSDYKRFLTDVLRDEWGFEGIVVSDWGAVNDRAEGVKAGMDLEMPGSKGLNDDNVYKALKAGTLTEADIDKVVLRLIKFAYENIVREVKGVTFDIEKHNAIARKAAEGGAVLLKNDGILPLSKKQNIAVIGKLAKKLRYQGGGSSHILPTKLTSFTDALDKAGQAYEYADGYVLKGEGYKKSLVTKAVKAAKGKDVVLLFVGLTDAFESEGYDRHHIKMPSAHVTLINEILKVNKNVVVVLSCGSPVEIGDWDKSVKGILNLYLGGQAGGEAAYNLLYGKVNPSGKLAETFPVHEDDYLGSKYFRMGPRTVEYREGIYVGYRYYDSAKKRVKYPFGFGLSYTQFEYSNLRLSADAINEGDPFTVTFTVKNVGKVAGSEIAQLYVNDVESTLYRPEKELKGFKKVFLQPGEEKDVEISLDSRAFAYYNVAINDWHVESGDFRILIGASSRDIKLEGTINVTSKNPDAQIPDYKAVAPCYYDIANATEIPVEQFEALYGAKMMENRPYEKGELLANNTIGQCRVSRFGKFMYNLCVSIINLVALSSENPEMLTNSVKDMPYRTIAAWSMGIISKRSLDGLVDMLNGRKGGFRRFLKGFGKEKEAKK
;
A
#
# COMPACT_ATOMS: atom_id res chain seq x y z
N MET A 1 -33.72 -4.09 7.00
CA MET A 1 -33.99 -5.50 7.41
C MET A 1 -33.24 -5.72 8.71
N ASN A 2 -33.75 -6.60 9.56
CA ASN A 2 -33.07 -6.99 10.80
C ASN A 2 -32.44 -8.38 10.68
N GLU A 3 -31.73 -8.82 11.69
CA GLU A 3 -31.03 -10.12 11.67
C GLU A 3 -31.96 -11.33 11.47
N ASN A 4 -33.21 -11.27 12.02
CA ASN A 4 -34.18 -12.33 11.82
C ASN A 4 -34.67 -12.41 10.38
N ASP A 5 -34.76 -11.26 9.67
CA ASP A 5 -35.09 -11.24 8.26
C ASP A 5 -34.02 -11.95 7.42
N TYR A 6 -32.73 -11.69 7.73
CA TYR A 6 -31.62 -12.36 7.04
C TYR A 6 -31.58 -13.86 7.32
N LYS A 7 -31.82 -14.27 8.56
CA LYS A 7 -31.95 -15.70 8.95
C LYS A 7 -33.13 -16.38 8.25
N ALA A 8 -34.26 -15.68 8.07
CA ALA A 8 -35.40 -16.21 7.34
C ALA A 8 -35.14 -16.39 5.83
N ILE A 9 -34.30 -15.53 5.24
CA ILE A 9 -33.82 -15.70 3.85
C ILE A 9 -32.88 -16.88 3.77
N LEU A 10 -31.89 -16.97 4.67
CA LEU A 10 -30.93 -18.07 4.74
C LEU A 10 -31.62 -19.43 4.81
N ALA A 11 -32.63 -19.57 5.65
CA ALA A 11 -33.38 -20.80 5.81
C ALA A 11 -34.14 -21.28 4.54
N LYS A 12 -34.38 -20.38 3.58
CA LYS A 12 -35.02 -20.71 2.31
C LYS A 12 -34.01 -21.09 1.22
N LEU A 13 -32.70 -20.88 1.42
CA LEU A 13 -31.69 -21.19 0.43
C LEU A 13 -31.40 -22.69 0.39
N THR A 14 -31.24 -23.22 -0.81
CA THR A 14 -30.71 -24.58 -1.01
C THR A 14 -29.20 -24.59 -0.75
N LEU A 15 -28.63 -25.76 -0.45
CA LEU A 15 -27.19 -25.90 -0.28
C LEU A 15 -26.43 -25.43 -1.53
N ASP A 16 -26.89 -25.72 -2.73
CA ASP A 16 -26.29 -25.28 -3.98
C ASP A 16 -26.26 -23.74 -4.12
N GLU A 17 -27.33 -23.07 -3.68
CA GLU A 17 -27.38 -21.60 -3.66
C GLU A 17 -26.41 -21.03 -2.65
N LYS A 18 -26.33 -21.61 -1.44
CA LYS A 18 -25.40 -21.24 -0.41
C LYS A 18 -23.95 -21.38 -0.88
N VAL A 19 -23.59 -22.50 -1.49
CA VAL A 19 -22.23 -22.74 -2.04
C VAL A 19 -21.90 -21.75 -3.15
N LYS A 20 -22.83 -21.48 -4.07
CA LYS A 20 -22.63 -20.47 -5.15
C LYS A 20 -22.39 -19.07 -4.60
N MET A 21 -23.05 -18.66 -3.51
CA MET A 21 -22.86 -17.36 -2.89
C MET A 21 -21.46 -17.16 -2.33
N LEU A 22 -20.72 -18.22 -2.04
CA LEU A 22 -19.35 -18.15 -1.53
C LEU A 22 -18.37 -17.55 -2.55
N SER A 23 -18.77 -17.43 -3.81
CA SER A 23 -17.90 -16.98 -4.91
C SER A 23 -18.57 -15.91 -5.76
N GLY A 24 -17.78 -15.04 -6.39
CA GLY A 24 -18.25 -14.04 -7.33
C GLY A 24 -18.90 -14.65 -8.58
N SER A 25 -19.93 -14.00 -9.10
CA SER A 25 -20.56 -14.38 -10.38
C SER A 25 -19.75 -13.92 -11.60
N THR A 26 -19.03 -12.81 -11.44
CA THR A 26 -18.12 -12.22 -12.44
C THR A 26 -16.84 -11.75 -11.77
N ASN A 27 -15.98 -11.03 -12.50
CA ASN A 27 -14.78 -10.41 -11.92
C ASN A 27 -15.11 -9.36 -10.85
N TRP A 28 -16.31 -8.77 -10.87
CA TRP A 28 -16.63 -7.58 -10.06
C TRP A 28 -17.99 -7.66 -9.36
N LEU A 29 -18.72 -8.76 -9.49
CA LEU A 29 -20.06 -8.92 -8.92
C LEU A 29 -20.11 -10.13 -8.01
N THR A 30 -20.75 -9.98 -6.86
CA THR A 30 -21.15 -11.11 -6.04
C THR A 30 -22.23 -11.95 -6.73
N GLN A 31 -22.52 -13.16 -6.24
CA GLN A 31 -23.53 -14.03 -6.79
C GLN A 31 -24.93 -13.56 -6.38
N PRO A 32 -25.79 -13.13 -7.31
CA PRO A 32 -27.19 -12.86 -7.02
C PRO A 32 -27.99 -14.15 -6.93
N ILE A 33 -29.05 -14.18 -6.11
CA ILE A 33 -30.05 -15.26 -6.09
C ILE A 33 -31.43 -14.64 -6.31
N LYS A 34 -32.08 -14.99 -7.43
CA LYS A 34 -33.39 -14.47 -7.77
C LYS A 34 -34.33 -15.59 -8.16
N ARG A 35 -35.36 -15.83 -7.38
CA ARG A 35 -36.46 -16.74 -7.58
C ARG A 35 -37.63 -16.40 -6.67
N ASP A 36 -38.79 -17.06 -6.81
CA ASP A 36 -39.97 -16.80 -6.00
C ASP A 36 -39.65 -16.76 -4.48
N GLY A 37 -39.95 -15.63 -3.89
CA GLY A 37 -39.73 -15.36 -2.46
C GLY A 37 -38.27 -15.11 -2.02
N ILE A 38 -37.33 -14.98 -2.97
CA ILE A 38 -35.91 -14.61 -2.71
C ILE A 38 -35.42 -13.66 -3.82
N ASP A 39 -34.89 -12.49 -3.42
CA ASP A 39 -34.22 -11.55 -4.33
C ASP A 39 -32.98 -10.98 -3.66
N ILE A 40 -31.88 -11.76 -3.64
CA ILE A 40 -30.58 -11.31 -3.12
C ILE A 40 -29.84 -10.61 -4.27
N PRO A 41 -29.56 -9.31 -4.15
CA PRO A 41 -28.92 -8.55 -5.22
C PRO A 41 -27.44 -8.87 -5.37
N ALA A 42 -26.89 -8.62 -6.57
CA ALA A 42 -25.46 -8.61 -6.79
C ALA A 42 -24.84 -7.29 -6.30
N VAL A 43 -23.82 -7.35 -5.50
CA VAL A 43 -23.01 -6.19 -5.08
C VAL A 43 -21.85 -6.00 -6.05
N ARG A 44 -21.69 -4.78 -6.55
CA ARG A 44 -20.59 -4.43 -7.47
C ARG A 44 -19.40 -3.90 -6.68
N MET A 45 -18.26 -4.54 -6.89
CA MET A 45 -16.95 -4.06 -6.42
C MET A 45 -16.18 -3.41 -7.56
N SER A 46 -15.25 -2.52 -7.26
CA SER A 46 -14.34 -1.93 -8.25
C SER A 46 -13.03 -1.50 -7.59
N ASP A 47 -11.91 -1.64 -8.31
CA ASP A 47 -10.66 -1.00 -7.91
C ASP A 47 -10.84 0.51 -7.81
N GLY A 48 -10.00 1.15 -6.97
CA GLY A 48 -10.04 2.59 -6.87
C GLY A 48 -9.52 3.27 -5.62
N PRO A 49 -8.37 2.87 -5.02
CA PRO A 49 -7.86 3.56 -3.83
C PRO A 49 -7.49 5.03 -4.07
N SER A 50 -7.17 5.39 -5.33
CA SER A 50 -6.84 6.76 -5.73
C SER A 50 -7.78 7.33 -6.80
N GLY A 51 -8.97 6.74 -6.94
CA GLY A 51 -9.99 7.07 -7.94
C GLY A 51 -10.57 5.81 -8.57
N LEU A 52 -11.78 5.89 -9.04
CA LEU A 52 -12.55 4.70 -9.42
C LEU A 52 -12.05 4.09 -10.74
N ARG A 53 -11.88 2.76 -10.76
CA ARG A 53 -11.57 1.99 -11.97
C ARG A 53 -12.70 1.01 -12.32
N ARG A 54 -13.86 1.55 -12.70
CA ARG A 54 -14.96 0.72 -13.15
C ARG A 54 -14.76 0.30 -14.61
N GLU A 55 -14.63 -1.00 -14.85
CA GLU A 55 -14.52 -1.53 -16.21
C GLU A 55 -15.84 -1.38 -16.97
N LYS A 56 -15.77 -1.00 -18.27
CA LYS A 56 -16.92 -0.99 -19.19
C LYS A 56 -17.42 -2.41 -19.39
N ILE A 57 -18.74 -2.57 -19.44
CA ILE A 57 -19.34 -3.87 -19.75
C ILE A 57 -19.14 -4.13 -21.25
N GLY A 58 -18.10 -4.90 -21.61
CA GLY A 58 -17.82 -5.30 -22.99
C GLY A 58 -18.22 -6.74 -23.28
N LYS A 59 -18.50 -7.05 -24.54
CA LYS A 59 -18.67 -8.43 -25.02
C LYS A 59 -17.28 -8.97 -25.39
N GLY A 60 -16.76 -9.92 -24.62
CA GLY A 60 -15.51 -10.61 -24.94
C GLY A 60 -14.63 -10.91 -23.73
N VAL A 61 -13.67 -11.85 -23.90
CA VAL A 61 -12.66 -12.22 -22.88
C VAL A 61 -11.50 -11.23 -22.97
N ASN A 62 -11.70 -10.01 -22.45
CA ASN A 62 -10.57 -9.10 -22.27
C ASN A 62 -10.15 -9.14 -20.80
N ILE A 63 -8.90 -9.46 -20.55
CA ILE A 63 -8.31 -9.59 -19.21
C ILE A 63 -8.31 -8.25 -18.48
N MET A 64 -8.22 -7.14 -19.22
CA MET A 64 -8.40 -5.77 -18.72
C MET A 64 -9.17 -4.97 -19.76
N GLN A 65 -10.37 -4.51 -19.40
CA GLN A 65 -11.17 -3.62 -20.24
C GLN A 65 -10.82 -2.16 -19.94
N THR A 66 -11.00 -1.29 -20.94
CA THR A 66 -10.87 0.15 -20.75
C THR A 66 -11.87 0.62 -19.69
N PRO A 67 -11.43 1.28 -18.60
CA PRO A 67 -12.35 1.72 -17.56
C PRO A 67 -13.19 2.91 -18.03
N GLU A 68 -14.28 3.19 -17.28
CA GLU A 68 -14.98 4.46 -17.37
C GLU A 68 -14.05 5.57 -16.86
N PRO A 69 -14.12 6.77 -17.45
CA PRO A 69 -13.36 7.91 -16.95
C PRO A 69 -13.78 8.27 -15.52
N ALA A 70 -12.79 8.50 -14.66
CA ALA A 70 -13.00 8.93 -13.28
C ALA A 70 -11.92 9.94 -12.87
N THR A 71 -12.09 10.62 -11.74
CA THR A 71 -11.04 11.50 -11.23
C THR A 71 -9.87 10.67 -10.72
N CYS A 72 -8.68 10.91 -11.26
CA CYS A 72 -7.45 10.36 -10.74
C CYS A 72 -6.89 11.28 -9.67
N PHE A 73 -7.15 10.95 -8.39
CA PHE A 73 -6.55 11.64 -7.26
C PHE A 73 -5.07 11.22 -7.10
N PRO A 74 -4.27 11.97 -6.35
CA PRO A 74 -2.91 11.55 -6.00
C PRO A 74 -2.89 10.19 -5.30
N GLY A 75 -1.82 9.41 -5.55
CA GLY A 75 -1.62 8.14 -4.86
C GLY A 75 -1.47 8.29 -3.35
N ALA A 76 -1.63 7.18 -2.60
CA ALA A 76 -1.52 7.21 -1.14
C ALA A 76 -0.18 7.74 -0.64
N VAL A 77 0.92 7.49 -1.36
CA VAL A 77 2.24 8.07 -1.08
C VAL A 77 2.22 9.60 -1.04
N THR A 78 1.45 10.22 -1.92
CA THR A 78 1.30 11.68 -1.99
C THR A 78 0.35 12.18 -0.91
N THR A 79 -0.84 11.58 -0.79
CA THR A 79 -1.84 12.00 0.20
C THR A 79 -1.35 11.80 1.63
N ALA A 80 -0.59 10.73 1.93
CA ALA A 80 0.04 10.54 3.23
C ALA A 80 1.02 11.65 3.59
N SER A 81 1.77 12.15 2.60
CA SER A 81 2.72 13.25 2.82
C SER A 81 2.04 14.58 3.12
N SER A 82 0.72 14.68 2.98
CA SER A 82 -0.04 15.85 3.45
C SER A 82 -0.20 15.88 4.97
N TRP A 83 -0.17 14.72 5.64
CA TRP A 83 -0.48 14.56 7.07
C TRP A 83 -1.79 15.25 7.46
N ASP A 84 -2.77 15.22 6.56
CA ASP A 84 -4.02 15.98 6.61
C ASP A 84 -5.20 15.00 6.49
N VAL A 85 -5.72 14.59 7.64
CA VAL A 85 -6.82 13.60 7.70
C VAL A 85 -8.09 14.15 7.06
N ASP A 86 -8.37 15.45 7.22
CA ASP A 86 -9.57 16.08 6.65
C ASP A 86 -9.51 16.11 5.13
N LEU A 87 -8.31 16.35 4.56
CA LEU A 87 -8.08 16.31 3.11
C LEU A 87 -8.26 14.88 2.55
N VAL A 88 -7.80 13.87 3.27
CA VAL A 88 -7.94 12.46 2.84
C VAL A 88 -9.39 12.00 2.95
N GLU A 89 -10.13 12.46 3.98
CA GLU A 89 -11.58 12.28 4.07
C GLU A 89 -12.30 12.90 2.86
N GLU A 90 -11.97 14.16 2.51
CA GLU A 90 -12.54 14.85 1.33
C GLU A 90 -12.29 14.08 0.03
N VAL A 91 -11.10 13.50 -0.15
CA VAL A 91 -10.77 12.62 -1.29
C VAL A 91 -11.64 11.37 -1.27
N GLY A 92 -11.81 10.72 -0.12
CA GLY A 92 -12.68 9.56 0.07
C GLY A 92 -14.14 9.86 -0.30
N GLU A 93 -14.68 11.00 0.16
CA GLU A 93 -16.03 11.45 -0.19
C GLU A 93 -16.20 11.65 -1.71
N ALA A 94 -15.21 12.25 -2.37
CA ALA A 94 -15.25 12.47 -3.81
C ALA A 94 -15.26 11.15 -4.59
N ILE A 95 -14.42 10.18 -4.20
CA ILE A 95 -14.40 8.83 -4.79
C ILE A 95 -15.76 8.15 -4.62
N ALA A 96 -16.38 8.27 -3.45
CA ALA A 96 -17.68 7.67 -3.18
C ALA A 96 -18.82 8.28 -4.03
N ILE A 97 -18.80 9.59 -4.24
CA ILE A 97 -19.77 10.27 -5.13
C ILE A 97 -19.64 9.73 -6.56
N GLU A 98 -18.42 9.53 -7.04
CA GLU A 98 -18.19 8.90 -8.36
C GLU A 98 -18.66 7.45 -8.38
N ALA A 99 -18.41 6.69 -7.31
CA ALA A 99 -18.86 5.31 -7.16
C ALA A 99 -20.40 5.21 -7.25
N GLN A 100 -21.11 6.10 -6.55
CA GLN A 100 -22.57 6.18 -6.63
C GLN A 100 -23.05 6.47 -8.06
N SER A 101 -22.41 7.41 -8.76
CA SER A 101 -22.78 7.79 -10.13
C SER A 101 -22.57 6.62 -11.13
N LEU A 102 -21.67 5.69 -10.81
CA LEU A 102 -21.33 4.54 -11.65
C LEU A 102 -21.90 3.21 -11.12
N GLY A 103 -22.75 3.22 -10.09
CA GLY A 103 -23.37 2.03 -9.51
C GLY A 103 -22.36 1.05 -8.90
N VAL A 104 -21.27 1.56 -8.30
CA VAL A 104 -20.29 0.78 -7.56
C VAL A 104 -20.63 0.82 -6.08
N SER A 105 -20.77 -0.35 -5.48
CA SER A 105 -21.20 -0.50 -4.08
C SER A 105 -20.04 -0.58 -3.11
N THR A 106 -18.88 -1.09 -3.55
CA THR A 106 -17.68 -1.24 -2.71
C THR A 106 -16.44 -0.88 -3.51
N VAL A 107 -15.64 0.04 -2.98
CA VAL A 107 -14.35 0.43 -3.55
C VAL A 107 -13.24 -0.39 -2.89
N LEU A 108 -12.37 -1.02 -3.69
CA LEU A 108 -11.28 -1.86 -3.21
C LEU A 108 -10.09 -1.00 -2.75
N GLY A 109 -10.18 -0.52 -1.54
CA GLY A 109 -9.22 0.34 -0.87
C GLY A 109 -9.70 0.68 0.55
N PRO A 110 -8.81 1.34 1.33
CA PRO A 110 -7.45 1.74 1.00
C PRO A 110 -6.43 0.60 1.20
N GLY A 111 -5.24 0.74 0.57
CA GLY A 111 -4.08 -0.09 0.88
C GLY A 111 -3.28 0.51 2.03
N VAL A 112 -3.09 -0.25 3.12
CA VAL A 112 -2.42 0.24 4.34
C VAL A 112 -1.21 -0.61 4.74
N ASN A 113 -0.71 -1.43 3.85
CA ASN A 113 0.52 -2.19 4.12
C ASN A 113 1.69 -1.23 4.41
N ILE A 114 2.52 -1.61 5.38
CA ILE A 114 3.68 -0.80 5.75
C ILE A 114 4.73 -0.83 4.64
N LYS A 115 5.32 0.32 4.33
CA LYS A 115 6.45 0.45 3.41
C LYS A 115 7.72 -0.12 4.06
N ARG A 116 7.80 -1.45 4.08
CA ARG A 116 8.90 -2.20 4.70
C ARG A 116 10.23 -1.91 4.01
N SER A 117 10.21 -1.80 2.69
CA SER A 117 11.37 -1.53 1.87
C SER A 117 11.03 -0.51 0.79
N PRO A 118 11.93 0.43 0.45
CA PRO A 118 11.74 1.37 -0.65
C PRO A 118 11.68 0.68 -2.02
N LEU A 119 12.02 -0.61 -2.08
CA LEU A 119 12.04 -1.40 -3.31
C LEU A 119 10.68 -2.02 -3.66
N CYS A 120 9.71 -2.06 -2.74
CA CYS A 120 8.40 -2.65 -3.03
C CYS A 120 7.69 -1.91 -4.17
N GLY A 121 7.28 -2.67 -5.20
CA GLY A 121 6.68 -2.13 -6.41
C GLY A 121 5.38 -1.37 -6.19
N ARG A 122 4.64 -1.68 -5.10
CA ARG A 122 3.36 -1.06 -4.75
C ARG A 122 3.44 0.04 -3.70
N ASN A 123 4.63 0.51 -3.31
CA ASN A 123 4.76 1.59 -2.33
C ASN A 123 3.98 2.86 -2.70
N PHE A 124 3.76 3.12 -3.99
CA PHE A 124 2.98 4.28 -4.46
C PHE A 124 1.53 4.30 -3.96
N GLU A 125 0.93 3.13 -3.66
CA GLU A 125 -0.45 3.02 -3.19
C GLU A 125 -0.58 2.78 -1.69
N TYR A 126 0.54 2.73 -0.95
CA TYR A 126 0.57 2.61 0.51
C TYR A 126 0.94 3.94 1.16
N PHE A 127 0.40 4.18 2.36
CA PHE A 127 0.55 5.48 3.02
C PHE A 127 1.97 5.70 3.58
N SER A 128 2.46 4.83 4.48
CA SER A 128 3.64 5.15 5.26
C SER A 128 4.49 3.93 5.65
N GLU A 129 5.73 4.18 6.05
CA GLU A 129 6.57 3.24 6.81
C GLU A 129 6.18 3.19 8.29
N ASP A 130 5.38 4.15 8.76
CA ASP A 130 4.92 4.25 10.13
C ASP A 130 3.48 3.76 10.27
N PRO A 131 3.19 2.77 11.16
CA PRO A 131 1.86 2.20 11.31
C PRO A 131 0.83 3.18 11.91
N PHE A 132 1.25 4.14 12.75
CA PHE A 132 0.35 5.13 13.32
C PHE A 132 -0.15 6.09 12.22
N LEU A 133 0.76 6.65 11.42
CA LEU A 133 0.39 7.52 10.30
C LEU A 133 -0.45 6.76 9.27
N ALA A 134 -0.05 5.54 8.89
CA ALA A 134 -0.81 4.72 7.94
C ALA A 134 -2.23 4.44 8.43
N GLY A 135 -2.39 4.12 9.72
CA GLY A 135 -3.68 3.89 10.34
C GLY A 135 -4.59 5.11 10.31
N ARG A 136 -4.07 6.29 10.71
CA ARG A 136 -4.84 7.55 10.75
C ARG A 136 -5.28 8.00 9.35
N MET A 137 -4.38 7.97 8.38
CA MET A 137 -4.69 8.35 7.01
C MET A 137 -5.65 7.35 6.35
N GLY A 138 -5.46 6.05 6.61
CA GLY A 138 -6.37 5.00 6.11
C GLY A 138 -7.77 5.10 6.73
N ALA A 139 -7.88 5.39 8.03
CA ALA A 139 -9.16 5.61 8.70
C ALA A 139 -9.94 6.79 8.09
N ALA A 140 -9.27 7.93 7.88
CA ALA A 140 -9.88 9.10 7.25
C ALA A 140 -10.42 8.79 5.84
N TRP A 141 -9.68 8.00 5.05
CA TRP A 141 -10.13 7.56 3.73
C TRP A 141 -11.38 6.67 3.82
N VAL A 142 -11.38 5.68 4.72
CA VAL A 142 -12.54 4.79 4.95
C VAL A 142 -13.75 5.58 5.40
N HIS A 143 -13.55 6.48 6.39
CA HIS A 143 -14.60 7.38 6.88
C HIS A 143 -15.25 8.18 5.74
N GLY A 144 -14.44 8.85 4.92
CA GLY A 144 -14.92 9.67 3.80
C GLY A 144 -15.73 8.88 2.79
N VAL A 145 -15.28 7.66 2.44
CA VAL A 145 -16.02 6.80 1.51
C VAL A 145 -17.32 6.30 2.13
N GLN A 146 -17.27 5.76 3.34
CA GLN A 146 -18.44 5.14 3.98
C GLN A 146 -19.50 6.16 4.42
N LYS A 147 -19.10 7.38 4.74
CA LYS A 147 -19.99 8.51 5.00
C LYS A 147 -20.97 8.82 3.85
N LYS A 148 -20.62 8.39 2.62
CA LYS A 148 -21.47 8.50 1.43
C LYS A 148 -22.20 7.19 1.09
N ASN A 149 -22.33 6.27 2.02
CA ASN A 149 -22.98 4.96 1.83
C ASN A 149 -22.38 4.13 0.68
N VAL A 150 -21.07 4.19 0.50
CA VAL A 150 -20.30 3.31 -0.37
C VAL A 150 -19.36 2.49 0.52
N GLY A 151 -19.32 1.20 0.27
CA GLY A 151 -18.47 0.29 1.03
C GLY A 151 -17.00 0.44 0.67
N THR A 152 -16.14 0.00 1.58
CA THR A 152 -14.68 -0.05 1.41
C THR A 152 -14.16 -1.47 1.54
N SER A 153 -12.98 -1.72 1.02
CA SER A 153 -12.25 -2.98 1.21
C SER A 153 -10.83 -2.69 1.67
N LEU A 154 -10.64 -2.72 2.98
CA LEU A 154 -9.34 -2.49 3.61
C LEU A 154 -8.36 -3.58 3.20
N LYS A 155 -7.18 -3.20 2.63
CA LYS A 155 -6.27 -4.14 2.00
C LYS A 155 -4.79 -3.83 2.24
N HIS A 156 -3.89 -4.79 2.07
CA HIS A 156 -4.07 -6.23 1.86
C HIS A 156 -3.71 -6.94 3.18
N TYR A 157 -4.66 -7.52 3.85
CA TYR A 157 -4.51 -8.12 5.16
C TYR A 157 -3.96 -9.55 5.03
N LEU A 158 -2.72 -9.88 5.39
CA LEU A 158 -1.75 -9.17 6.18
C LEU A 158 -0.33 -9.46 5.64
N ALA A 159 0.68 -8.59 5.92
CA ALA A 159 2.10 -8.80 5.64
C ALA A 159 2.42 -9.07 4.15
N ASN A 160 1.74 -8.39 3.23
CA ASN A 160 2.01 -8.39 1.79
C ASN A 160 2.85 -7.14 1.44
N ASN A 161 4.16 -7.21 1.67
CA ASN A 161 5.07 -6.07 1.58
C ASN A 161 6.10 -6.19 0.44
N GLN A 162 5.91 -7.16 -0.48
CA GLN A 162 6.70 -7.32 -1.71
C GLN A 162 5.84 -7.89 -2.83
N GLU A 163 6.25 -7.64 -4.08
CA GLU A 163 5.57 -8.15 -5.28
C GLU A 163 6.18 -9.47 -5.79
N TYR A 164 7.46 -9.70 -5.54
CA TYR A 164 8.14 -10.92 -5.98
C TYR A 164 7.48 -12.16 -5.42
N ILE A 165 6.99 -13.03 -6.29
CA ILE A 165 6.26 -14.28 -6.01
C ILE A 165 5.17 -14.13 -4.93
N ARG A 166 4.52 -12.95 -4.84
CA ARG A 166 3.56 -12.58 -3.79
C ARG A 166 2.43 -13.59 -3.57
N MET A 167 2.04 -14.32 -4.62
CA MET A 167 0.95 -15.30 -4.54
C MET A 167 1.35 -16.62 -3.86
N THR A 168 2.61 -16.83 -3.52
CA THR A 168 3.11 -18.12 -3.00
C THR A 168 4.16 -18.00 -1.92
N ILE A 169 4.75 -16.82 -1.75
CA ILE A 169 5.78 -16.58 -0.74
C ILE A 169 5.21 -16.75 0.68
N ASP A 170 6.02 -17.23 1.59
CA ASP A 170 5.71 -17.29 3.00
C ASP A 170 6.42 -16.14 3.73
N SER A 171 5.65 -15.19 4.22
CA SER A 171 6.14 -14.10 5.05
C SER A 171 6.33 -14.62 6.47
N ILE A 172 7.59 -14.72 6.90
CA ILE A 172 7.93 -15.17 8.26
C ILE A 172 8.17 -13.96 9.12
N VAL A 173 7.30 -13.76 10.11
CA VAL A 173 7.28 -12.59 10.97
C VAL A 173 7.03 -13.02 12.41
N ASP A 174 7.84 -12.55 13.36
CA ASP A 174 7.62 -12.79 14.78
C ASP A 174 6.36 -12.06 15.29
N GLU A 175 5.78 -12.55 16.37
CA GLU A 175 4.51 -12.06 16.91
C GLU A 175 4.55 -10.58 17.30
N ARG A 176 5.62 -10.15 17.97
CA ARG A 176 5.77 -8.77 18.39
C ARG A 176 5.80 -7.82 17.20
N THR A 177 6.58 -8.16 16.19
CA THR A 177 6.67 -7.37 14.94
C THR A 177 5.33 -7.32 14.21
N LEU A 178 4.58 -8.42 14.17
CA LEU A 178 3.21 -8.39 13.62
C LEU A 178 2.34 -7.37 14.36
N ARG A 179 2.32 -7.45 15.70
CA ARG A 179 1.48 -6.63 16.57
C ARG A 179 1.87 -5.15 16.59
N GLU A 180 3.16 -4.81 16.49
CA GLU A 180 3.64 -3.43 16.61
C GLU A 180 3.79 -2.73 15.26
N ILE A 181 3.99 -3.46 14.15
CA ILE A 181 4.31 -2.86 12.85
C ILE A 181 3.24 -3.17 11.78
N TYR A 182 2.90 -4.44 11.57
CA TYR A 182 2.09 -4.82 10.40
C TYR A 182 0.58 -4.85 10.66
N MET A 183 0.16 -5.00 11.90
CA MET A 183 -1.25 -5.07 12.29
C MET A 183 -1.86 -3.72 12.71
N PRO A 184 -1.13 -2.76 13.33
CA PRO A 184 -1.77 -1.61 13.98
C PRO A 184 -2.60 -0.71 13.05
N ALA A 185 -2.19 -0.54 11.79
CA ALA A 185 -2.97 0.23 10.83
C ALA A 185 -4.34 -0.43 10.56
N PHE A 186 -4.35 -1.75 10.38
CA PHE A 186 -5.60 -2.52 10.20
C PHE A 186 -6.45 -2.50 11.47
N GLU A 187 -5.84 -2.77 12.64
CA GLU A 187 -6.51 -2.76 13.93
C GLU A 187 -7.22 -1.42 14.18
N HIS A 188 -6.48 -0.31 13.99
CA HIS A 188 -7.02 1.03 14.17
C HIS A 188 -8.24 1.26 13.28
N ILE A 189 -8.12 1.00 11.97
CA ILE A 189 -9.20 1.25 11.01
C ILE A 189 -10.41 0.35 11.30
N VAL A 190 -10.19 -0.92 11.62
CA VAL A 190 -11.29 -1.83 11.97
C VAL A 190 -12.03 -1.35 13.21
N LYS A 191 -11.30 -0.98 14.26
CA LYS A 191 -11.93 -0.55 15.54
C LYS A 191 -12.61 0.81 15.45
N THR A 192 -12.13 1.73 14.60
CA THR A 192 -12.70 3.08 14.51
C THR A 192 -13.74 3.25 13.41
N GLU A 193 -13.56 2.58 12.26
CA GLU A 193 -14.35 2.85 11.06
C GLU A 193 -15.20 1.67 10.58
N GLN A 194 -14.96 0.44 11.08
CA GLN A 194 -15.67 -0.76 10.63
C GLN A 194 -15.76 -0.84 9.09
N PRO A 195 -14.64 -1.04 8.35
CA PRO A 195 -14.68 -1.11 6.91
C PRO A 195 -15.65 -2.21 6.46
N THR A 196 -16.42 -1.95 5.41
CA THR A 196 -17.45 -2.88 4.92
C THR A 196 -16.88 -4.25 4.59
N THR A 197 -15.65 -4.28 4.05
CA THR A 197 -14.93 -5.52 3.79
C THR A 197 -13.45 -5.38 4.16
N VAL A 198 -12.81 -6.51 4.47
CA VAL A 198 -11.35 -6.65 4.56
C VAL A 198 -10.89 -7.64 3.51
N MET A 199 -9.89 -7.25 2.71
CA MET A 199 -9.32 -8.12 1.68
C MET A 199 -8.11 -8.87 2.22
N CYS A 200 -8.21 -10.21 2.31
CA CYS A 200 -7.06 -11.03 2.66
C CYS A 200 -6.03 -11.05 1.53
N SER A 201 -4.75 -11.04 1.88
CA SER A 201 -3.65 -10.98 0.93
C SER A 201 -3.34 -12.33 0.27
N TYR A 202 -2.46 -12.29 -0.75
CA TYR A 202 -2.06 -13.46 -1.51
C TYR A 202 -1.14 -14.43 -0.77
N ASN A 203 -0.25 -13.89 0.07
CA ASN A 203 0.89 -14.61 0.64
C ASN A 203 0.47 -15.59 1.74
N ARG A 204 1.38 -16.49 2.04
CA ARG A 204 1.35 -17.18 3.33
C ARG A 204 1.90 -16.26 4.41
N LEU A 205 1.46 -16.50 5.62
CA LEU A 205 2.01 -15.89 6.82
C LEU A 205 2.32 -17.02 7.81
N ASN A 206 3.59 -17.17 8.17
CA ASN A 206 4.03 -18.19 9.11
C ASN A 206 3.51 -19.60 8.77
N GLY A 207 3.61 -19.99 7.49
CA GLY A 207 3.26 -21.31 6.96
C GLY A 207 1.86 -21.43 6.35
N THR A 208 0.91 -20.54 6.67
CA THR A 208 -0.49 -20.66 6.27
C THR A 208 -0.92 -19.55 5.31
N TYR A 209 -1.63 -19.88 4.22
CA TYR A 209 -2.24 -18.86 3.36
C TYR A 209 -3.25 -18.04 4.12
N LEU A 210 -3.24 -16.70 3.92
CA LEU A 210 -4.16 -15.82 4.63
C LEU A 210 -5.63 -16.18 4.36
N SER A 211 -5.95 -16.64 3.15
CA SER A 211 -7.30 -17.12 2.81
C SER A 211 -7.82 -18.28 3.67
N ASP A 212 -6.92 -19.00 4.31
CA ASP A 212 -7.22 -20.23 5.09
C ASP A 212 -6.85 -20.09 6.58
N TYR A 213 -6.44 -18.88 7.02
CA TYR A 213 -5.81 -18.70 8.32
C TYR A 213 -6.81 -18.23 9.40
N LYS A 214 -7.47 -19.18 10.07
CA LYS A 214 -8.48 -18.92 11.11
C LYS A 214 -8.00 -17.90 12.16
N ARG A 215 -6.75 -18.05 12.65
CA ARG A 215 -6.19 -17.14 13.65
C ARG A 215 -6.33 -15.68 13.26
N PHE A 216 -6.00 -15.32 12.01
CA PHE A 216 -6.06 -13.91 11.58
C PHE A 216 -7.44 -13.51 11.09
N LEU A 217 -8.19 -14.39 10.41
CA LEU A 217 -9.49 -14.04 9.85
C LEU A 217 -10.63 -14.11 10.85
N THR A 218 -10.51 -14.93 11.90
CA THR A 218 -11.53 -15.07 12.95
C THR A 218 -11.00 -14.56 14.27
N ASP A 219 -9.99 -15.23 14.86
CA ASP A 219 -9.64 -15.02 16.26
C ASP A 219 -9.12 -13.59 16.50
N VAL A 220 -8.32 -13.02 15.58
CA VAL A 220 -7.83 -11.65 15.65
C VAL A 220 -8.83 -10.65 15.06
N LEU A 221 -9.19 -10.82 13.77
CA LEU A 221 -9.96 -9.80 13.06
C LEU A 221 -11.36 -9.64 13.64
N ARG A 222 -12.06 -10.76 13.94
CA ARG A 222 -13.44 -10.73 14.43
C ARG A 222 -13.52 -10.75 15.95
N ASP A 223 -12.86 -11.68 16.60
CA ASP A 223 -13.05 -11.91 18.03
C ASP A 223 -12.29 -10.87 18.87
N GLU A 224 -11.05 -10.51 18.48
CA GLU A 224 -10.24 -9.51 19.21
C GLU A 224 -10.58 -8.06 18.78
N TRP A 225 -10.74 -7.80 17.47
CA TRP A 225 -10.96 -6.42 16.97
C TRP A 225 -12.43 -6.08 16.75
N GLY A 226 -13.33 -7.05 16.77
CA GLY A 226 -14.76 -6.84 16.61
C GLY A 226 -15.21 -6.53 15.17
N PHE A 227 -14.51 -7.05 14.16
CA PHE A 227 -14.88 -6.82 12.77
C PHE A 227 -16.22 -7.48 12.40
N GLU A 228 -17.17 -6.68 11.93
CA GLU A 228 -18.53 -7.13 11.59
C GLU A 228 -18.75 -7.37 10.08
N GLY A 229 -17.89 -6.83 9.21
CA GLY A 229 -18.01 -6.92 7.77
C GLY A 229 -17.66 -8.29 7.20
N ILE A 230 -17.47 -8.38 5.89
CA ILE A 230 -17.05 -9.61 5.22
C ILE A 230 -15.56 -9.61 4.90
N VAL A 231 -14.94 -10.80 4.93
CA VAL A 231 -13.61 -11.01 4.39
C VAL A 231 -13.72 -11.45 2.93
N VAL A 232 -13.13 -10.67 2.04
CA VAL A 232 -13.01 -10.99 0.61
C VAL A 232 -11.58 -11.43 0.28
N SER A 233 -11.42 -12.39 -0.62
CA SER A 233 -10.08 -12.73 -1.11
C SER A 233 -9.53 -11.63 -2.00
N ASP A 234 -8.21 -11.43 -2.03
CA ASP A 234 -7.60 -10.79 -3.19
C ASP A 234 -7.83 -11.65 -4.44
N TRP A 235 -7.73 -11.06 -5.65
CA TRP A 235 -8.18 -11.67 -6.91
C TRP A 235 -7.37 -12.93 -7.27
N GLY A 236 -7.96 -14.11 -6.97
CA GLY A 236 -7.30 -15.40 -7.15
C GLY A 236 -6.40 -15.84 -5.99
N ALA A 237 -6.54 -15.23 -4.83
CA ALA A 237 -5.77 -15.56 -3.63
C ALA A 237 -6.17 -16.88 -2.98
N VAL A 238 -7.41 -17.35 -3.19
CA VAL A 238 -7.93 -18.57 -2.53
C VAL A 238 -7.04 -19.76 -2.77
N ASN A 239 -6.61 -20.40 -1.67
CA ASN A 239 -5.84 -21.64 -1.71
C ASN A 239 -6.76 -22.87 -1.55
N ASP A 240 -7.47 -22.99 -0.44
CA ASP A 240 -8.51 -24.00 -0.22
C ASP A 240 -9.81 -23.33 0.23
N ARG A 241 -10.87 -23.45 -0.60
CA ARG A 241 -12.15 -22.80 -0.32
C ARG A 241 -12.85 -23.34 0.91
N ALA A 242 -12.73 -24.65 1.17
CA ALA A 242 -13.36 -25.29 2.33
C ALA A 242 -12.68 -24.86 3.63
N GLU A 243 -11.35 -24.84 3.66
CA GLU A 243 -10.58 -24.33 4.79
C GLU A 243 -10.84 -22.82 4.97
N GLY A 244 -10.95 -22.07 3.88
CA GLY A 244 -11.30 -20.63 3.92
C GLY A 244 -12.65 -20.39 4.59
N VAL A 245 -13.69 -21.17 4.30
CA VAL A 245 -15.00 -21.09 4.99
C VAL A 245 -14.84 -21.28 6.50
N LYS A 246 -14.11 -22.31 6.91
CA LYS A 246 -13.84 -22.57 8.34
C LYS A 246 -13.02 -21.45 8.99
N ALA A 247 -12.09 -20.87 8.24
CA ALA A 247 -11.24 -19.78 8.71
C ALA A 247 -11.98 -18.44 8.84
N GLY A 248 -13.14 -18.27 8.22
CA GLY A 248 -13.92 -17.04 8.24
C GLY A 248 -13.73 -16.15 7.02
N MET A 249 -13.16 -16.67 5.91
CA MET A 249 -13.16 -16.00 4.61
C MET A 249 -14.53 -16.16 3.94
N ASP A 250 -15.19 -15.04 3.67
CA ASP A 250 -16.58 -15.05 3.23
C ASP A 250 -16.73 -15.16 1.71
N LEU A 251 -15.96 -14.40 0.93
CA LEU A 251 -16.18 -14.25 -0.50
C LEU A 251 -14.89 -14.50 -1.30
N GLU A 252 -14.93 -15.47 -2.20
CA GLU A 252 -13.89 -15.67 -3.21
C GLU A 252 -14.09 -14.71 -4.39
N MET A 253 -13.06 -13.97 -4.78
CA MET A 253 -13.08 -13.12 -5.97
C MET A 253 -11.84 -13.38 -6.86
N PRO A 254 -12.01 -13.39 -8.20
CA PRO A 254 -13.28 -13.68 -8.87
C PRO A 254 -13.69 -15.12 -8.62
N GLY A 255 -14.95 -15.47 -8.91
CA GLY A 255 -15.40 -16.86 -8.78
C GLY A 255 -14.66 -17.78 -9.75
N SER A 256 -14.32 -18.98 -9.28
CA SER A 256 -13.55 -20.00 -10.01
C SER A 256 -14.38 -20.85 -10.99
N LYS A 257 -15.63 -20.45 -11.28
CA LYS A 257 -16.59 -21.19 -12.13
C LYS A 257 -16.81 -22.65 -11.68
N GLY A 258 -16.88 -22.87 -10.38
CA GLY A 258 -17.17 -24.16 -9.77
C GLY A 258 -15.93 -24.99 -9.39
N LEU A 259 -14.72 -24.61 -9.82
CA LEU A 259 -13.50 -25.36 -9.50
C LEU A 259 -13.29 -25.49 -7.97
N ASN A 260 -13.48 -24.37 -7.25
CA ASN A 260 -13.31 -24.33 -5.81
C ASN A 260 -14.58 -24.75 -5.05
N ASP A 261 -15.75 -24.65 -5.66
CA ASP A 261 -17.00 -25.17 -5.12
C ASP A 261 -16.92 -26.71 -4.90
N ASP A 262 -16.24 -27.42 -5.81
CA ASP A 262 -15.99 -28.86 -5.68
C ASP A 262 -15.24 -29.21 -4.38
N ASN A 263 -14.35 -28.34 -3.90
CA ASN A 263 -13.65 -28.58 -2.63
C ASN A 263 -14.62 -28.48 -1.45
N VAL A 264 -15.58 -27.54 -1.50
CA VAL A 264 -16.63 -27.37 -0.48
C VAL A 264 -17.51 -28.61 -0.43
N TYR A 265 -18.01 -29.11 -1.58
CA TYR A 265 -18.82 -30.33 -1.61
C TYR A 265 -18.08 -31.58 -1.13
N LYS A 266 -16.78 -31.71 -1.47
CA LYS A 266 -15.95 -32.82 -0.98
C LYS A 266 -15.77 -32.75 0.53
N ALA A 267 -15.53 -31.59 1.09
CA ALA A 267 -15.37 -31.38 2.51
C ALA A 267 -16.66 -31.67 3.28
N LEU A 268 -17.82 -31.27 2.76
CA LEU A 268 -19.14 -31.61 3.29
C LEU A 268 -19.34 -33.13 3.29
N LYS A 269 -19.05 -33.80 2.17
CA LYS A 269 -19.16 -35.29 2.08
C LYS A 269 -18.22 -35.99 3.01
N ALA A 270 -17.03 -35.46 3.25
CA ALA A 270 -16.03 -36.00 4.18
C ALA A 270 -16.34 -35.68 5.65
N GLY A 271 -17.31 -34.82 5.94
CA GLY A 271 -17.63 -34.36 7.30
C GLY A 271 -16.58 -33.40 7.90
N THR A 272 -15.63 -32.88 7.09
CA THR A 272 -14.63 -31.91 7.54
C THR A 272 -15.10 -30.47 7.46
N LEU A 273 -16.24 -30.22 6.81
CA LEU A 273 -17.01 -29.00 6.78
C LEU A 273 -18.47 -29.32 7.05
N THR A 274 -19.20 -28.46 7.74
CA THR A 274 -20.63 -28.60 7.99
C THR A 274 -21.45 -27.55 7.25
N GLU A 275 -22.75 -27.80 7.03
CA GLU A 275 -23.61 -26.77 6.47
C GLU A 275 -23.76 -25.59 7.41
N ALA A 276 -23.67 -25.78 8.74
CA ALA A 276 -23.66 -24.71 9.71
C ALA A 276 -22.45 -23.76 9.57
N ASP A 277 -21.31 -24.25 9.13
CA ASP A 277 -20.14 -23.40 8.83
C ASP A 277 -20.39 -22.52 7.60
N ILE A 278 -21.02 -23.10 6.57
CA ILE A 278 -21.43 -22.36 5.37
C ILE A 278 -22.50 -21.32 5.73
N ASP A 279 -23.47 -21.69 6.56
CA ASP A 279 -24.55 -20.79 6.98
C ASP A 279 -24.05 -19.53 7.69
N LYS A 280 -23.00 -19.63 8.51
CA LYS A 280 -22.36 -18.46 9.14
C LYS A 280 -21.82 -17.48 8.09
N VAL A 281 -21.16 -17.99 7.06
CA VAL A 281 -20.59 -17.18 5.97
C VAL A 281 -21.70 -16.58 5.11
N VAL A 282 -22.68 -17.42 4.70
CA VAL A 282 -23.77 -16.96 3.83
C VAL A 282 -24.66 -15.93 4.53
N LEU A 283 -24.85 -16.02 5.84
CA LEU A 283 -25.60 -15.01 6.59
C LEU A 283 -24.91 -13.62 6.50
N ARG A 284 -23.59 -13.57 6.62
CA ARG A 284 -22.82 -12.33 6.43
C ARG A 284 -22.92 -11.81 5.00
N LEU A 285 -22.87 -12.69 4.01
CA LEU A 285 -23.02 -12.32 2.59
C LEU A 285 -24.43 -11.80 2.26
N ILE A 286 -25.48 -12.35 2.87
CA ILE A 286 -26.86 -11.85 2.75
C ILE A 286 -26.93 -10.44 3.35
N LYS A 287 -26.46 -10.25 4.58
CA LYS A 287 -26.39 -8.94 5.22
C LYS A 287 -25.64 -7.93 4.32
N PHE A 288 -24.42 -8.29 3.89
CA PHE A 288 -23.62 -7.48 2.98
C PHE A 288 -24.38 -7.08 1.70
N ALA A 289 -25.08 -8.03 1.07
CA ALA A 289 -25.79 -7.77 -0.17
C ALA A 289 -26.93 -6.77 -0.01
N TYR A 290 -27.65 -6.80 1.11
CA TYR A 290 -28.79 -5.90 1.33
C TYR A 290 -28.39 -4.55 1.89
N GLU A 291 -27.37 -4.48 2.75
CA GLU A 291 -26.94 -3.26 3.42
C GLU A 291 -26.04 -2.37 2.55
N ASN A 292 -25.29 -2.98 1.63
CA ASN A 292 -24.24 -2.29 0.87
C ASN A 292 -24.52 -2.19 -0.63
N ILE A 293 -25.77 -2.27 -1.05
CA ILE A 293 -26.11 -2.12 -2.46
C ILE A 293 -26.27 -0.66 -2.85
N VAL A 294 -25.43 -0.20 -3.78
CA VAL A 294 -25.61 1.06 -4.50
C VAL A 294 -26.17 0.77 -5.87
N ARG A 295 -27.34 1.32 -6.17
CA ARG A 295 -27.96 1.21 -7.49
C ARG A 295 -27.56 2.39 -8.36
N GLU A 296 -27.09 2.12 -9.56
CA GLU A 296 -26.84 3.15 -10.55
C GLU A 296 -28.12 3.96 -10.80
N VAL A 297 -28.05 5.26 -10.55
CA VAL A 297 -29.16 6.17 -10.84
C VAL A 297 -28.85 6.88 -12.16
N LYS A 298 -29.64 6.60 -13.20
CA LYS A 298 -29.47 7.22 -14.50
C LYS A 298 -29.56 8.73 -14.40
N GLY A 299 -28.58 9.44 -14.99
CA GLY A 299 -28.52 10.90 -15.01
C GLY A 299 -27.83 11.52 -13.77
N VAL A 300 -27.41 10.75 -12.80
CA VAL A 300 -26.52 11.26 -11.74
C VAL A 300 -25.11 11.35 -12.30
N THR A 301 -24.56 12.54 -12.27
CA THR A 301 -23.18 12.85 -12.68
C THR A 301 -22.47 13.53 -11.52
N PHE A 302 -21.15 13.45 -11.49
CA PHE A 302 -20.34 14.20 -10.55
C PHE A 302 -19.74 15.45 -11.22
N ASP A 303 -19.41 16.46 -10.42
CA ASP A 303 -18.78 17.68 -10.89
C ASP A 303 -17.28 17.47 -11.12
N ILE A 304 -16.90 17.33 -12.39
CA ILE A 304 -15.51 17.07 -12.81
C ILE A 304 -14.57 18.21 -12.36
N GLU A 305 -15.01 19.48 -12.43
CA GLU A 305 -14.15 20.60 -12.06
C GLU A 305 -13.96 20.70 -10.54
N LYS A 306 -15.01 20.41 -9.76
CA LYS A 306 -14.93 20.31 -8.30
C LYS A 306 -13.98 19.18 -7.89
N HIS A 307 -14.12 17.98 -8.47
CA HIS A 307 -13.26 16.85 -8.15
C HIS A 307 -11.82 17.09 -8.62
N ASN A 308 -11.61 17.76 -9.77
CA ASN A 308 -10.29 18.18 -10.20
C ASN A 308 -9.65 19.18 -9.21
N ALA A 309 -10.45 20.08 -8.63
CA ALA A 309 -9.95 21.01 -7.61
C ALA A 309 -9.53 20.28 -6.31
N ILE A 310 -10.28 19.26 -5.90
CA ILE A 310 -9.90 18.38 -4.76
C ILE A 310 -8.60 17.63 -5.09
N ALA A 311 -8.49 17.03 -6.28
CA ALA A 311 -7.27 16.35 -6.72
C ALA A 311 -6.05 17.29 -6.72
N ARG A 312 -6.22 18.54 -7.17
CA ARG A 312 -5.17 19.56 -7.12
C ARG A 312 -4.79 19.92 -5.68
N LYS A 313 -5.78 20.16 -4.79
CA LYS A 313 -5.55 20.44 -3.36
C LYS A 313 -4.79 19.31 -2.69
N ALA A 314 -5.13 18.06 -3.01
CA ALA A 314 -4.43 16.88 -2.49
C ALA A 314 -2.98 16.79 -2.99
N ALA A 315 -2.73 17.12 -4.27
CA ALA A 315 -1.38 17.16 -4.83
C ALA A 315 -0.53 18.30 -4.23
N GLU A 316 -1.13 19.47 -4.03
CA GLU A 316 -0.50 20.63 -3.39
C GLU A 316 -0.14 20.33 -1.93
N GLY A 317 -1.06 19.70 -1.19
CA GLY A 317 -0.87 19.35 0.23
C GLY A 317 0.15 18.24 0.44
N GLY A 318 0.28 17.29 -0.51
CA GLY A 318 1.17 16.15 -0.40
C GLY A 318 2.54 16.32 -1.05
N ALA A 319 2.76 17.35 -1.85
CA ALA A 319 4.07 17.64 -2.41
C ALA A 319 5.04 18.14 -1.34
N VAL A 320 6.28 17.62 -1.35
CA VAL A 320 7.28 17.91 -0.32
C VAL A 320 8.43 18.73 -0.89
N LEU A 321 8.66 19.91 -0.34
CA LEU A 321 9.82 20.72 -0.65
C LEU A 321 11.03 20.16 0.11
N LEU A 322 11.95 19.50 -0.61
CA LEU A 322 13.12 18.86 -0.03
C LEU A 322 14.34 19.79 0.08
N LYS A 323 14.42 20.77 -0.81
CA LYS A 323 15.51 21.76 -0.81
C LYS A 323 15.04 23.09 -1.41
N ASN A 324 15.50 24.20 -0.81
CA ASN A 324 15.34 25.55 -1.36
C ASN A 324 16.47 26.48 -0.89
N ASP A 325 17.43 26.76 -1.77
CA ASP A 325 18.51 27.73 -1.53
C ASP A 325 18.08 29.16 -1.93
N GLY A 326 16.83 29.54 -1.67
CA GLY A 326 16.27 30.87 -1.96
C GLY A 326 15.85 31.09 -3.41
N ILE A 327 15.82 30.05 -4.25
CA ILE A 327 15.40 30.14 -5.65
C ILE A 327 13.88 30.12 -5.82
N LEU A 328 13.18 29.49 -4.90
CA LEU A 328 11.72 29.38 -4.85
C LEU A 328 11.14 30.31 -3.78
N PRO A 329 9.94 30.90 -4.00
CA PRO A 329 9.10 30.76 -5.19
C PRO A 329 9.64 31.56 -6.41
N LEU A 330 9.26 31.09 -7.62
CA LEU A 330 9.65 31.68 -8.87
C LEU A 330 8.91 33.01 -9.14
N SER A 331 9.57 33.92 -9.88
CA SER A 331 8.94 35.12 -10.44
C SER A 331 8.49 34.86 -11.88
N LYS A 332 7.32 35.40 -12.27
CA LYS A 332 6.83 35.35 -13.65
C LYS A 332 7.72 36.15 -14.65
N LYS A 333 8.60 37.00 -14.14
CA LYS A 333 9.53 37.78 -14.96
C LYS A 333 10.77 37.01 -15.41
N GLN A 334 11.01 35.86 -14.82
CA GLN A 334 12.18 35.03 -15.12
C GLN A 334 12.06 34.34 -16.47
N ASN A 335 13.15 34.29 -17.21
CA ASN A 335 13.28 33.52 -18.44
C ASN A 335 13.66 32.09 -18.08
N ILE A 336 12.73 31.17 -18.26
CA ILE A 336 12.88 29.79 -17.78
C ILE A 336 13.04 28.78 -18.90
N ALA A 337 13.76 27.69 -18.61
CA ALA A 337 13.71 26.46 -19.39
C ALA A 337 12.96 25.39 -18.59
N VAL A 338 12.10 24.63 -19.28
CA VAL A 338 11.41 23.46 -18.76
C VAL A 338 11.97 22.23 -19.46
N ILE A 339 12.65 21.42 -18.72
CA ILE A 339 13.38 20.25 -19.26
C ILE A 339 12.87 18.97 -18.62
N GLY A 340 12.76 17.94 -19.44
CA GLY A 340 12.32 16.64 -19.01
C GLY A 340 10.94 16.27 -19.56
N LYS A 341 10.84 15.08 -20.10
CA LYS A 341 9.59 14.60 -20.74
C LYS A 341 8.43 14.51 -19.75
N LEU A 342 8.71 14.28 -18.46
CA LEU A 342 7.70 14.25 -17.40
C LEU A 342 7.00 15.59 -17.18
N ALA A 343 7.58 16.71 -17.59
CA ALA A 343 6.90 18.02 -17.53
C ALA A 343 5.69 18.11 -18.47
N LYS A 344 5.76 17.38 -19.60
CA LYS A 344 4.72 17.36 -20.65
C LYS A 344 3.87 16.08 -20.61
N LYS A 345 4.49 14.96 -20.28
CA LYS A 345 3.81 13.69 -20.07
C LYS A 345 3.93 13.32 -18.59
N LEU A 346 3.01 13.86 -17.80
CA LEU A 346 3.01 13.70 -16.36
C LEU A 346 2.93 12.22 -15.97
N ARG A 347 3.77 11.80 -15.01
CA ARG A 347 3.57 10.56 -14.30
C ARG A 347 2.68 10.84 -13.10
N TYR A 348 1.39 10.62 -13.26
CA TYR A 348 0.36 11.04 -12.32
C TYR A 348 -0.12 9.92 -11.40
N GLN A 349 0.10 8.65 -11.76
CA GLN A 349 -0.31 7.48 -11.00
C GLN A 349 0.69 6.32 -11.16
N GLY A 350 0.58 5.28 -10.34
CA GLY A 350 1.33 4.03 -10.48
C GLY A 350 0.69 3.07 -11.48
N GLY A 351 1.41 2.01 -11.85
CA GLY A 351 0.93 0.96 -12.75
C GLY A 351 0.27 -0.18 -11.98
N GLY A 352 -0.73 -0.83 -12.58
CA GLY A 352 -1.36 -2.02 -12.02
C GLY A 352 -2.89 -1.97 -12.01
N SER A 353 -3.50 -2.75 -11.11
CA SER A 353 -4.95 -2.86 -10.96
C SER A 353 -5.62 -1.53 -10.61
N SER A 354 -4.90 -0.63 -9.96
CA SER A 354 -5.38 0.71 -9.57
C SER A 354 -5.29 1.76 -10.67
N HIS A 355 -4.93 1.40 -11.92
CA HIS A 355 -4.75 2.35 -13.01
C HIS A 355 -6.08 2.96 -13.49
N ILE A 356 -6.23 4.27 -13.38
CA ILE A 356 -7.45 5.04 -13.66
C ILE A 356 -7.33 5.72 -15.02
N LEU A 357 -8.44 5.77 -15.77
CA LEU A 357 -8.58 6.64 -16.93
C LEU A 357 -9.05 8.02 -16.44
N PRO A 358 -8.19 9.06 -16.43
CA PRO A 358 -8.56 10.34 -15.83
C PRO A 358 -9.61 11.08 -16.66
N THR A 359 -10.55 11.77 -15.97
CA THR A 359 -11.51 12.68 -16.61
C THR A 359 -10.84 13.91 -17.22
N LYS A 360 -9.71 14.31 -16.65
CA LYS A 360 -8.91 15.47 -17.04
C LYS A 360 -7.46 15.19 -16.68
N LEU A 361 -6.53 15.59 -17.50
CA LEU A 361 -5.11 15.46 -17.20
C LEU A 361 -4.40 16.74 -17.60
N THR A 362 -3.83 17.43 -16.63
CA THR A 362 -3.12 18.69 -16.85
C THR A 362 -1.64 18.52 -16.57
N SER A 363 -0.80 18.64 -17.60
CA SER A 363 0.66 18.63 -17.46
C SER A 363 1.17 19.96 -16.91
N PHE A 364 2.45 20.01 -16.53
CA PHE A 364 3.07 21.26 -16.10
C PHE A 364 3.17 22.29 -17.26
N THR A 365 3.44 21.83 -18.49
CA THR A 365 3.45 22.70 -19.66
C THR A 365 2.07 23.31 -19.93
N ASP A 366 0.98 22.51 -19.80
CA ASP A 366 -0.39 23.04 -19.95
C ASP A 366 -0.71 24.11 -18.90
N ALA A 367 -0.22 23.92 -17.66
CA ALA A 367 -0.40 24.90 -16.60
C ALA A 367 0.36 26.22 -16.88
N LEU A 368 1.56 26.14 -17.45
CA LEU A 368 2.33 27.33 -17.89
C LEU A 368 1.64 28.05 -19.05
N ASP A 369 1.18 27.31 -20.07
CA ASP A 369 0.46 27.85 -21.22
C ASP A 369 -0.82 28.59 -20.78
N LYS A 370 -1.60 27.96 -19.90
CA LYS A 370 -2.80 28.57 -19.28
C LYS A 370 -2.49 29.83 -18.48
N ALA A 371 -1.31 29.87 -17.84
CA ALA A 371 -0.86 31.02 -17.07
C ALA A 371 -0.23 32.15 -17.94
N GLY A 372 -0.04 31.95 -19.24
CA GLY A 372 0.65 32.86 -20.14
C GLY A 372 2.14 32.99 -19.84
N GLN A 373 2.77 31.99 -19.21
CA GLN A 373 4.19 31.99 -18.87
C GLN A 373 5.03 31.50 -20.05
N ALA A 374 5.89 32.34 -20.59
CA ALA A 374 6.82 31.93 -21.63
C ALA A 374 7.92 30.99 -21.06
N TYR A 375 8.26 29.95 -21.81
CA TYR A 375 9.32 29.01 -21.47
C TYR A 375 9.95 28.37 -22.72
N GLU A 376 11.17 27.88 -22.59
CA GLU A 376 11.80 27.04 -23.61
C GLU A 376 11.73 25.56 -23.15
N TYR A 377 11.26 24.65 -24.01
CA TYR A 377 11.05 23.25 -23.65
C TYR A 377 12.03 22.31 -24.35
N ALA A 378 12.50 21.27 -23.62
CA ALA A 378 13.24 20.15 -24.19
C ALA A 378 12.91 18.83 -23.47
N ASP A 379 12.74 17.75 -24.23
CA ASP A 379 12.42 16.42 -23.69
C ASP A 379 13.51 15.85 -22.74
N GLY A 380 14.78 16.04 -23.07
CA GLY A 380 15.95 15.59 -22.30
C GLY A 380 16.21 14.08 -22.36
N TYR A 381 15.15 13.26 -22.34
CA TYR A 381 15.20 11.78 -22.31
C TYR A 381 13.93 11.18 -22.95
N VAL A 382 13.89 9.85 -23.08
CA VAL A 382 12.69 9.07 -23.43
C VAL A 382 12.18 8.29 -22.21
N LEU A 383 10.87 7.95 -22.16
CA LEU A 383 10.24 7.28 -21.00
C LEU A 383 10.41 5.74 -21.03
N LYS A 384 11.13 5.17 -22.00
CA LYS A 384 11.31 3.74 -22.13
C LYS A 384 12.71 3.32 -21.65
N GLY A 385 12.79 2.33 -20.80
CA GLY A 385 14.04 1.82 -20.23
C GLY A 385 14.80 2.92 -19.49
N GLU A 386 16.14 2.92 -19.61
CA GLU A 386 17.01 3.93 -19.00
C GLU A 386 16.91 5.31 -19.66
N GLY A 387 16.23 5.42 -20.78
CA GLY A 387 15.81 6.68 -21.39
C GLY A 387 16.89 7.52 -22.08
N TYR A 388 18.15 7.08 -22.15
CA TYR A 388 19.24 7.88 -22.67
C TYR A 388 19.23 8.05 -24.20
N LYS A 389 19.30 9.32 -24.64
CA LYS A 389 19.60 9.71 -26.04
C LYS A 389 20.43 10.98 -26.07
N LYS A 390 21.68 10.89 -26.59
CA LYS A 390 22.63 12.01 -26.67
C LYS A 390 22.02 13.26 -27.33
N SER A 391 21.27 13.08 -28.41
CA SER A 391 20.65 14.20 -29.14
C SER A 391 19.61 14.96 -28.29
N LEU A 392 18.90 14.29 -27.38
CA LEU A 392 17.93 14.91 -26.49
C LEU A 392 18.66 15.70 -25.38
N VAL A 393 19.72 15.11 -24.81
CA VAL A 393 20.56 15.79 -23.82
C VAL A 393 21.18 17.05 -24.41
N THR A 394 21.75 16.98 -25.64
CA THR A 394 22.32 18.14 -26.32
C THR A 394 21.29 19.26 -26.53
N LYS A 395 20.05 18.93 -26.92
CA LYS A 395 18.97 19.91 -27.06
C LYS A 395 18.60 20.54 -25.72
N ALA A 396 18.54 19.72 -24.66
CA ALA A 396 18.23 20.18 -23.30
C ALA A 396 19.29 21.14 -22.76
N VAL A 397 20.57 20.82 -22.95
CA VAL A 397 21.71 21.69 -22.59
C VAL A 397 21.64 23.03 -23.34
N LYS A 398 21.28 23.01 -24.63
CA LYS A 398 21.10 24.25 -25.40
C LYS A 398 19.96 25.09 -24.83
N ALA A 399 18.82 24.49 -24.52
CA ALA A 399 17.65 25.18 -23.93
C ALA A 399 17.95 25.76 -22.54
N ALA A 400 18.81 25.12 -21.75
CA ALA A 400 19.19 25.57 -20.41
C ALA A 400 20.15 26.76 -20.38
N LYS A 401 20.92 26.93 -21.44
CA LYS A 401 21.98 27.94 -21.48
C LYS A 401 21.40 29.35 -21.51
N GLY A 402 21.88 30.22 -20.59
CA GLY A 402 21.46 31.63 -20.52
C GLY A 402 20.06 31.85 -19.95
N LYS A 403 19.44 30.84 -19.34
CA LYS A 403 18.17 30.97 -18.64
C LYS A 403 18.39 31.42 -17.20
N ASP A 404 17.43 32.16 -16.66
CA ASP A 404 17.46 32.60 -15.26
C ASP A 404 17.28 31.40 -14.32
N VAL A 405 16.37 30.44 -14.72
CA VAL A 405 16.08 29.21 -13.98
C VAL A 405 15.81 28.06 -14.94
N VAL A 406 16.28 26.88 -14.59
CA VAL A 406 15.97 25.62 -15.26
C VAL A 406 15.09 24.77 -14.34
N LEU A 407 13.89 24.45 -14.77
CA LEU A 407 12.98 23.51 -14.13
C LEU A 407 13.19 22.13 -14.76
N LEU A 408 13.72 21.19 -14.00
CA LEU A 408 14.12 19.88 -14.49
C LEU A 408 13.23 18.79 -13.90
N PHE A 409 12.33 18.26 -14.69
CA PHE A 409 11.39 17.19 -14.32
C PHE A 409 12.03 15.82 -14.55
N VAL A 410 12.20 15.06 -13.48
CA VAL A 410 12.82 13.72 -13.47
C VAL A 410 12.10 12.83 -12.47
N GLY A 411 12.43 11.54 -12.46
CA GLY A 411 11.84 10.59 -11.52
C GLY A 411 11.82 9.18 -12.06
N LEU A 412 10.90 8.37 -11.56
CA LEU A 412 10.72 6.99 -12.01
C LEU A 412 9.70 6.94 -13.15
N THR A 413 9.80 5.91 -13.97
CA THR A 413 8.79 5.55 -14.99
C THR A 413 8.12 4.23 -14.58
N ASP A 414 7.06 3.84 -15.27
CA ASP A 414 6.35 2.60 -15.00
C ASP A 414 7.23 1.36 -15.14
N ALA A 415 8.37 1.45 -15.85
CA ALA A 415 9.35 0.36 -15.93
C ALA A 415 10.12 0.13 -14.61
N PHE A 416 10.11 1.09 -13.67
CA PHE A 416 10.85 0.99 -12.41
C PHE A 416 9.99 0.61 -11.22
N GLU A 417 8.72 0.98 -11.21
CA GLU A 417 7.80 0.65 -10.11
C GLU A 417 6.38 0.45 -10.63
N SER A 418 5.77 -0.67 -10.26
CA SER A 418 4.41 -1.07 -10.62
C SER A 418 3.95 -2.22 -9.73
N GLU A 419 2.66 -2.46 -9.66
CA GLU A 419 2.15 -3.75 -9.23
C GLU A 419 2.71 -4.87 -10.13
N GLY A 420 2.99 -6.05 -9.52
CA GLY A 420 3.47 -7.24 -10.20
C GLY A 420 4.98 -7.40 -10.25
N TYR A 421 5.76 -6.41 -9.83
CA TYR A 421 7.22 -6.53 -9.66
C TYR A 421 7.78 -5.48 -8.71
N ASP A 422 8.88 -5.83 -8.05
CA ASP A 422 9.64 -4.96 -7.19
C ASP A 422 10.77 -4.26 -7.94
N ARG A 423 11.17 -3.09 -7.46
CA ARG A 423 12.34 -2.38 -7.94
C ARG A 423 13.61 -3.20 -7.71
N HIS A 424 14.57 -3.09 -8.61
CA HIS A 424 15.87 -3.74 -8.45
C HIS A 424 16.85 -2.92 -7.61
N HIS A 425 16.65 -1.61 -7.55
CA HIS A 425 17.44 -0.64 -6.79
C HIS A 425 16.67 0.66 -6.61
N ILE A 426 17.10 1.50 -5.67
CA ILE A 426 16.47 2.81 -5.46
C ILE A 426 17.01 3.92 -6.38
N LYS A 427 17.93 3.60 -7.29
CA LYS A 427 18.51 4.58 -8.22
C LYS A 427 17.45 5.09 -9.20
N MET A 428 17.60 6.36 -9.59
CA MET A 428 16.86 6.92 -10.71
C MET A 428 17.41 6.39 -12.06
N PRO A 429 16.63 6.45 -13.16
CA PRO A 429 17.13 6.16 -14.49
C PRO A 429 18.44 6.91 -14.79
N SER A 430 19.43 6.23 -15.33
CA SER A 430 20.78 6.79 -15.56
C SER A 430 20.75 8.02 -16.47
N ALA A 431 19.80 8.06 -17.43
CA ALA A 431 19.61 9.22 -18.29
C ALA A 431 19.19 10.48 -17.51
N HIS A 432 18.40 10.34 -16.45
CA HIS A 432 17.95 11.46 -15.64
C HIS A 432 19.12 12.04 -14.85
N VAL A 433 19.94 11.19 -14.25
CA VAL A 433 21.15 11.63 -13.51
C VAL A 433 22.16 12.29 -14.47
N THR A 434 22.38 11.69 -15.65
CA THR A 434 23.23 12.26 -16.68
C THR A 434 22.73 13.63 -17.11
N LEU A 435 21.44 13.79 -17.35
CA LEU A 435 20.82 15.06 -17.74
C LEU A 435 21.02 16.14 -16.69
N ILE A 436 20.79 15.83 -15.40
CA ILE A 436 21.04 16.76 -14.28
C ILE A 436 22.49 17.26 -14.34
N ASN A 437 23.44 16.35 -14.44
CA ASN A 437 24.86 16.69 -14.43
C ASN A 437 25.27 17.54 -15.65
N GLU A 438 24.76 17.24 -16.87
CA GLU A 438 25.05 18.01 -18.05
C GLU A 438 24.43 19.43 -18.01
N ILE A 439 23.22 19.58 -17.46
CA ILE A 439 22.58 20.88 -17.26
C ILE A 439 23.38 21.72 -16.25
N LEU A 440 23.83 21.11 -15.15
CA LEU A 440 24.63 21.81 -14.12
C LEU A 440 25.96 22.35 -14.62
N LYS A 441 26.47 21.87 -15.75
CA LYS A 441 27.69 22.45 -16.39
C LYS A 441 27.44 23.83 -17.02
N VAL A 442 26.20 24.10 -17.45
CA VAL A 442 25.84 25.32 -18.18
C VAL A 442 24.93 26.27 -17.42
N ASN A 443 24.21 25.77 -16.40
CA ASN A 443 23.34 26.57 -15.55
C ASN A 443 23.37 26.06 -14.12
N LYS A 444 23.55 26.95 -13.14
CA LYS A 444 23.57 26.61 -11.70
C LYS A 444 22.21 26.82 -11.00
N ASN A 445 21.32 27.57 -11.63
CA ASN A 445 20.00 27.85 -11.10
C ASN A 445 19.01 26.75 -11.53
N VAL A 446 19.20 25.56 -11.01
CA VAL A 446 18.40 24.37 -11.34
C VAL A 446 17.47 24.05 -10.19
N VAL A 447 16.18 23.88 -10.50
CA VAL A 447 15.16 23.31 -9.60
C VAL A 447 14.76 21.95 -10.17
N VAL A 448 14.93 20.91 -9.39
CA VAL A 448 14.53 19.56 -9.74
C VAL A 448 13.12 19.29 -9.21
N VAL A 449 12.25 18.78 -10.08
CA VAL A 449 10.90 18.32 -9.75
C VAL A 449 10.88 16.80 -9.91
N LEU A 450 10.72 16.11 -8.78
CA LEU A 450 10.71 14.64 -8.74
C LEU A 450 9.30 14.09 -8.89
N SER A 451 9.14 13.03 -9.69
CA SER A 451 7.93 12.23 -9.80
C SER A 451 8.29 10.76 -9.58
N CYS A 452 7.95 10.23 -8.40
CA CYS A 452 8.25 8.86 -7.99
C CYS A 452 7.19 8.36 -7.00
N GLY A 453 6.95 7.06 -6.94
CA GLY A 453 6.00 6.44 -5.99
C GLY A 453 6.67 5.90 -4.72
N SER A 454 8.01 6.01 -4.65
CA SER A 454 8.83 5.54 -3.53
C SER A 454 10.15 6.31 -3.51
N PRO A 455 10.96 6.24 -2.44
CA PRO A 455 12.23 6.94 -2.34
C PRO A 455 13.18 6.61 -3.49
N VAL A 456 13.94 7.61 -3.91
CA VAL A 456 15.00 7.47 -4.92
C VAL A 456 16.33 7.96 -4.37
N GLU A 457 17.42 7.35 -4.84
CA GLU A 457 18.77 7.81 -4.55
C GLU A 457 19.01 9.16 -5.23
N ILE A 458 19.15 10.19 -4.42
CA ILE A 458 19.35 11.56 -4.92
C ILE A 458 20.82 11.83 -5.28
N GLY A 459 21.75 11.06 -4.70
CA GLY A 459 23.18 11.17 -4.98
C GLY A 459 23.76 12.53 -4.60
N ASP A 460 24.90 12.88 -5.21
CA ASP A 460 25.63 14.12 -4.91
C ASP A 460 25.17 15.35 -5.71
N TRP A 461 24.32 15.18 -6.72
CA TRP A 461 23.84 16.29 -7.53
C TRP A 461 22.96 17.26 -6.73
N ASP A 462 22.36 16.83 -5.63
CA ASP A 462 21.55 17.69 -4.76
C ASP A 462 22.32 18.86 -4.18
N LYS A 463 23.62 18.70 -3.93
CA LYS A 463 24.49 19.78 -3.44
C LYS A 463 24.59 20.92 -4.44
N SER A 464 24.42 20.63 -5.74
CA SER A 464 24.64 21.55 -6.84
C SER A 464 23.37 22.20 -7.39
N VAL A 465 22.19 21.64 -7.10
CA VAL A 465 20.90 22.23 -7.48
C VAL A 465 20.41 23.20 -6.40
N LYS A 466 19.59 24.17 -6.77
CA LYS A 466 19.10 25.22 -5.88
C LYS A 466 17.76 24.88 -5.22
N GLY A 467 16.98 23.99 -5.81
CA GLY A 467 15.71 23.55 -5.26
C GLY A 467 15.37 22.12 -5.65
N ILE A 468 14.63 21.43 -4.80
CA ILE A 468 14.10 20.08 -5.06
C ILE A 468 12.67 20.04 -4.52
N LEU A 469 11.70 19.83 -5.41
CA LEU A 469 10.30 19.61 -5.08
C LEU A 469 9.94 18.17 -5.44
N ASN A 470 9.55 17.38 -4.45
CA ASN A 470 9.03 16.03 -4.68
C ASN A 470 7.51 16.07 -4.81
N LEU A 471 6.99 15.82 -6.01
CA LEU A 471 5.56 15.76 -6.30
C LEU A 471 4.98 14.37 -6.05
N TYR A 472 5.82 13.37 -5.86
CA TYR A 472 5.38 11.99 -5.88
C TYR A 472 4.52 11.67 -7.13
N LEU A 473 3.34 11.10 -6.96
CA LEU A 473 2.36 10.84 -8.02
C LEU A 473 1.14 11.73 -7.79
N GLY A 474 1.17 12.91 -8.39
CA GLY A 474 0.27 14.02 -8.08
C GLY A 474 -1.16 13.92 -8.65
N GLY A 475 -1.58 12.75 -9.20
CA GLY A 475 -2.90 12.61 -9.81
C GLY A 475 -3.10 13.49 -11.06
N GLN A 476 -4.35 13.57 -11.52
CA GLN A 476 -4.67 14.24 -12.77
C GLN A 476 -4.38 15.75 -12.79
N ALA A 477 -4.31 16.40 -11.63
CA ALA A 477 -4.07 17.83 -11.48
C ALA A 477 -2.62 18.16 -11.02
N GLY A 478 -1.71 17.18 -11.04
CA GLY A 478 -0.33 17.34 -10.56
C GLY A 478 0.46 18.45 -11.26
N GLY A 479 0.20 18.71 -12.54
CA GLY A 479 0.85 19.83 -13.26
C GLY A 479 0.40 21.20 -12.80
N GLU A 480 -0.89 21.38 -12.49
CA GLU A 480 -1.41 22.62 -11.89
C GLU A 480 -0.87 22.80 -10.47
N ALA A 481 -0.81 21.75 -9.68
CA ALA A 481 -0.24 21.75 -8.33
C ALA A 481 1.24 22.18 -8.35
N ALA A 482 2.04 21.57 -9.23
CA ALA A 482 3.44 21.94 -9.41
C ALA A 482 3.60 23.44 -9.75
N TYR A 483 2.78 23.96 -10.66
CA TYR A 483 2.78 25.37 -11.00
C TYR A 483 2.47 26.25 -9.78
N ASN A 484 1.42 25.92 -9.03
CA ASN A 484 1.02 26.72 -7.87
C ASN A 484 2.08 26.75 -6.77
N LEU A 485 2.72 25.61 -6.52
CA LEU A 485 3.81 25.47 -5.56
C LEU A 485 5.06 26.24 -6.02
N LEU A 486 5.54 25.99 -7.24
CA LEU A 486 6.78 26.61 -7.74
C LEU A 486 6.69 28.13 -7.84
N TYR A 487 5.49 28.66 -8.13
CA TYR A 487 5.26 30.11 -8.21
C TYR A 487 4.70 30.74 -6.94
N GLY A 488 4.69 30.02 -5.84
CA GLY A 488 4.30 30.53 -4.52
C GLY A 488 2.83 30.92 -4.38
N LYS A 489 1.94 30.42 -5.25
CA LYS A 489 0.49 30.57 -5.05
C LYS A 489 -0.02 29.72 -3.88
N VAL A 490 0.66 28.62 -3.65
CA VAL A 490 0.48 27.75 -2.49
C VAL A 490 1.84 27.56 -1.84
N ASN A 491 1.89 27.67 -0.52
CA ASN A 491 3.10 27.41 0.25
C ASN A 491 3.22 25.90 0.49
N PRO A 492 4.34 25.25 0.13
CA PRO A 492 4.57 23.84 0.45
C PRO A 492 4.39 23.56 1.93
N SER A 493 3.65 22.50 2.25
CA SER A 493 3.41 22.07 3.64
C SER A 493 3.58 20.56 3.85
N GLY A 494 3.77 19.81 2.78
CA GLY A 494 3.92 18.37 2.84
C GLY A 494 5.17 17.93 3.60
N LYS A 495 5.07 16.82 4.32
CA LYS A 495 6.14 16.17 5.06
C LYS A 495 6.27 14.72 4.61
N LEU A 496 7.50 14.21 4.51
CA LEU A 496 7.74 12.82 4.09
C LEU A 496 7.03 11.83 5.02
N ALA A 497 6.28 10.91 4.45
CA ALA A 497 5.66 9.79 5.16
C ALA A 497 6.58 8.54 5.17
N GLU A 498 7.78 8.68 4.68
CA GLU A 498 8.82 7.65 4.61
C GLU A 498 10.20 8.28 4.57
N THR A 499 11.20 7.55 5.06
CA THR A 499 12.60 7.98 5.05
C THR A 499 13.20 7.87 3.65
N PHE A 500 13.96 8.87 3.22
CA PHE A 500 14.81 8.79 2.03
C PHE A 500 16.21 8.37 2.45
N PRO A 501 16.63 7.13 2.20
CA PRO A 501 17.99 6.68 2.53
C PRO A 501 19.02 7.33 1.60
N VAL A 502 20.30 7.29 1.99
CA VAL A 502 21.39 7.70 1.09
C VAL A 502 21.62 6.61 0.05
N HIS A 503 21.70 5.34 0.50
CA HIS A 503 21.83 4.15 -0.34
C HIS A 503 20.85 3.07 0.15
N GLU A 504 20.47 2.14 -0.72
CA GLU A 504 19.54 1.05 -0.35
C GLU A 504 20.13 0.12 0.71
N ASP A 505 21.45 -0.09 0.68
CA ASP A 505 22.17 -0.96 1.62
C ASP A 505 22.31 -0.33 3.04
N ASP A 506 21.96 0.94 3.19
CA ASP A 506 21.92 1.58 4.51
C ASP A 506 20.82 1.03 5.40
N TYR A 507 19.80 0.40 4.81
CA TYR A 507 18.72 -0.25 5.54
C TYR A 507 19.00 -1.76 5.68
N LEU A 508 19.10 -2.21 6.92
CA LEU A 508 19.39 -3.61 7.23
C LEU A 508 18.36 -4.57 6.65
N GLY A 509 17.08 -4.19 6.66
CA GLY A 509 15.97 -4.96 6.07
C GLY A 509 16.11 -5.20 4.56
N SER A 510 16.93 -4.41 3.84
CA SER A 510 17.19 -4.64 2.40
C SER A 510 17.82 -6.00 2.14
N LYS A 511 18.59 -6.54 3.09
CA LYS A 511 19.20 -7.88 2.99
C LYS A 511 18.17 -9.00 2.99
N TYR A 512 17.02 -8.76 3.58
CA TYR A 512 15.93 -9.74 3.75
C TYR A 512 14.75 -9.46 2.85
N PHE A 513 14.81 -8.41 2.03
CA PHE A 513 13.79 -8.08 1.04
C PHE A 513 13.94 -8.95 -0.22
N ARG A 514 12.81 -9.37 -0.81
CA ARG A 514 12.78 -10.25 -1.99
C ARG A 514 13.49 -11.59 -1.80
N MET A 515 13.65 -12.05 -0.57
CA MET A 515 14.06 -13.43 -0.34
C MET A 515 13.06 -14.40 -1.00
N GLY A 516 13.50 -15.56 -1.33
CA GLY A 516 12.73 -16.61 -1.94
C GLY A 516 13.63 -17.80 -2.24
N PRO A 517 13.11 -18.87 -2.82
CA PRO A 517 11.79 -19.00 -3.44
C PRO A 517 10.67 -19.49 -2.51
N ARG A 518 10.92 -19.76 -1.23
CA ARG A 518 9.95 -20.35 -0.29
C ARG A 518 9.47 -19.34 0.75
N THR A 519 10.40 -18.61 1.36
CA THR A 519 10.15 -17.70 2.47
C THR A 519 10.76 -16.32 2.21
N VAL A 520 10.14 -15.30 2.78
CA VAL A 520 10.75 -14.00 3.03
C VAL A 520 10.72 -13.75 4.53
N GLU A 521 11.86 -13.48 5.12
CA GLU A 521 12.03 -13.37 6.56
C GLU A 521 12.10 -11.90 6.96
N TYR A 522 11.30 -11.50 7.92
CA TYR A 522 11.22 -10.12 8.39
C TYR A 522 12.16 -9.93 9.58
N ARG A 523 13.46 -10.28 9.36
CA ARG A 523 14.46 -10.35 10.43
C ARG A 523 14.76 -9.00 11.07
N GLU A 524 14.52 -7.89 10.38
CA GLU A 524 14.67 -6.56 10.96
C GLU A 524 13.71 -6.29 12.12
N GLY A 525 12.66 -7.12 12.28
CA GLY A 525 11.70 -7.02 13.36
C GLY A 525 10.98 -5.67 13.37
N ILE A 526 10.92 -5.04 14.54
CA ILE A 526 10.27 -3.73 14.70
C ILE A 526 11.06 -2.57 14.09
N TYR A 527 12.30 -2.80 13.62
CA TYR A 527 13.17 -1.76 13.08
C TYR A 527 12.89 -1.50 11.59
N VAL A 528 11.73 -0.92 11.28
CA VAL A 528 11.31 -0.54 9.94
C VAL A 528 11.36 0.98 9.77
N GLY A 529 11.86 1.45 8.63
CA GLY A 529 11.92 2.87 8.30
C GLY A 529 12.75 3.68 9.32
N TYR A 530 12.24 4.85 9.75
CA TYR A 530 12.93 5.72 10.70
C TYR A 530 13.22 5.04 12.05
N ARG A 531 12.40 4.04 12.45
CA ARG A 531 12.68 3.25 13.66
C ARG A 531 14.04 2.58 13.57
N TYR A 532 14.41 2.08 12.40
CA TYR A 532 15.74 1.58 12.15
C TYR A 532 16.78 2.69 12.06
N TYR A 533 16.58 3.64 11.14
CA TYR A 533 17.61 4.64 10.84
C TYR A 533 17.98 5.51 12.02
N ASP A 534 17.01 5.86 12.87
CA ASP A 534 17.25 6.68 14.05
C ASP A 534 17.90 5.87 15.18
N SER A 535 17.43 4.62 15.45
CA SER A 535 18.04 3.74 16.45
C SER A 535 19.44 3.30 16.05
N ALA A 536 19.66 2.98 14.79
CA ALA A 536 20.97 2.57 14.27
C ALA A 536 21.91 3.76 13.96
N LYS A 537 21.47 5.02 14.21
CA LYS A 537 22.24 6.23 13.93
C LYS A 537 22.74 6.32 12.49
N LYS A 538 22.00 5.72 11.56
CA LYS A 538 22.36 5.73 10.14
C LYS A 538 22.09 7.09 9.51
N ARG A 539 23.00 7.53 8.64
CA ARG A 539 22.78 8.73 7.85
C ARG A 539 21.64 8.50 6.85
N VAL A 540 20.75 9.46 6.73
CA VAL A 540 19.68 9.47 5.74
C VAL A 540 19.79 10.75 4.87
N LYS A 541 19.20 10.70 3.70
CA LYS A 541 19.16 11.88 2.82
C LYS A 541 18.13 12.88 3.35
N TYR A 542 16.92 12.39 3.65
CA TYR A 542 15.86 13.13 4.32
C TYR A 542 15.18 12.21 5.34
N PRO A 543 15.03 12.65 6.60
CA PRO A 543 14.39 11.82 7.62
C PRO A 543 12.86 11.76 7.42
N PHE A 544 12.24 10.80 8.05
CA PHE A 544 10.79 10.72 8.20
C PHE A 544 10.23 12.02 8.78
N GLY A 545 9.12 12.49 8.24
CA GLY A 545 8.49 13.75 8.66
C GLY A 545 9.15 15.02 8.12
N PHE A 546 10.21 14.94 7.31
CA PHE A 546 10.91 16.10 6.77
C PHE A 546 10.11 16.78 5.65
N GLY A 547 10.14 18.11 5.62
CA GLY A 547 9.63 18.94 4.54
C GLY A 547 9.81 20.43 4.87
N LEU A 548 10.19 21.23 3.88
CA LEU A 548 10.41 22.66 4.00
C LEU A 548 9.15 23.44 3.62
N SER A 549 9.12 24.71 4.03
CA SER A 549 8.10 25.69 3.72
C SER A 549 8.76 26.98 3.19
N TYR A 550 7.98 27.86 2.58
CA TYR A 550 8.40 29.24 2.25
C TYR A 550 8.35 30.18 3.45
N THR A 551 7.91 29.68 4.61
CA THR A 551 7.90 30.39 5.89
C THR A 551 8.66 29.59 6.95
N GLN A 552 8.75 30.13 8.16
CA GLN A 552 9.44 29.50 9.28
C GLN A 552 8.51 29.44 10.49
N PHE A 553 8.62 28.34 11.25
CA PHE A 553 7.82 28.12 12.43
C PHE A 553 8.71 27.98 13.68
N GLU A 554 8.23 28.52 14.77
CA GLU A 554 8.84 28.41 16.09
C GLU A 554 7.92 27.61 17.02
N TYR A 555 8.49 26.78 17.85
CA TYR A 555 7.78 25.95 18.82
C TYR A 555 8.17 26.38 20.23
N SER A 556 7.18 26.52 21.11
CA SER A 556 7.41 26.99 22.48
C SER A 556 6.33 26.46 23.45
N ASN A 557 6.48 26.82 24.71
CA ASN A 557 5.46 26.62 25.75
C ASN A 557 4.94 25.18 25.90
N LEU A 558 5.85 24.17 25.88
CA LEU A 558 5.46 22.78 26.14
C LEU A 558 4.87 22.65 27.54
N ARG A 559 3.68 22.08 27.62
CA ARG A 559 2.95 21.76 28.85
C ARG A 559 2.47 20.33 28.79
N LEU A 560 2.79 19.56 29.78
CA LEU A 560 2.24 18.23 30.01
C LEU A 560 1.08 18.33 31.00
N SER A 561 0.02 17.57 30.80
CA SER A 561 -1.15 17.61 31.71
C SER A 561 -0.82 17.09 33.10
N ALA A 562 0.24 16.32 33.27
CA ALA A 562 0.77 15.79 34.51
C ALA A 562 2.27 15.44 34.36
N ASP A 563 3.01 15.42 35.47
CA ASP A 563 4.40 14.93 35.52
C ASP A 563 4.46 13.41 35.76
N ALA A 564 3.37 12.81 36.26
CA ALA A 564 3.22 11.38 36.48
C ALA A 564 1.77 10.94 36.27
N ILE A 565 1.59 9.73 35.68
CA ILE A 565 0.29 9.11 35.44
C ILE A 565 0.33 7.61 35.73
N ASN A 566 -0.83 7.00 35.99
CA ASN A 566 -0.97 5.55 35.89
C ASN A 566 -1.34 5.16 34.45
N GLU A 567 -0.97 3.97 34.08
CA GLU A 567 -1.36 3.40 32.78
C GLU A 567 -2.91 3.42 32.64
N GLY A 568 -3.38 4.09 31.59
CA GLY A 568 -4.81 4.27 31.31
C GLY A 568 -5.36 5.63 31.71
N ASP A 569 -4.64 6.42 32.47
CA ASP A 569 -5.03 7.80 32.78
C ASP A 569 -4.99 8.65 31.51
N PRO A 570 -5.93 9.60 31.33
CA PRO A 570 -5.87 10.56 30.22
C PRO A 570 -4.60 11.42 30.33
N PHE A 571 -3.91 11.56 29.22
CA PHE A 571 -2.69 12.37 29.13
C PHE A 571 -2.70 13.25 27.89
N THR A 572 -2.44 14.54 28.08
CA THR A 572 -2.49 15.54 27.01
C THR A 572 -1.19 16.36 27.00
N VAL A 573 -0.69 16.57 25.80
CA VAL A 573 0.49 17.37 25.51
C VAL A 573 0.05 18.64 24.77
N THR A 574 0.34 19.80 25.29
CA THR A 574 0.02 21.10 24.70
C THR A 574 1.30 21.89 24.46
N PHE A 575 1.41 22.54 23.33
CA PHE A 575 2.53 23.42 22.97
C PHE A 575 2.09 24.48 21.98
N THR A 576 2.85 25.56 21.85
CA THR A 576 2.53 26.67 20.93
C THR A 576 3.36 26.56 19.65
N VAL A 577 2.72 26.72 18.48
CA VAL A 577 3.39 26.88 17.18
C VAL A 577 3.11 28.28 16.64
N LYS A 578 4.18 29.00 16.24
CA LYS A 578 4.12 30.37 15.72
C LYS A 578 4.72 30.45 14.32
N ASN A 579 4.08 31.12 13.40
CA ASN A 579 4.66 31.49 12.10
C ASN A 579 5.49 32.76 12.27
N VAL A 580 6.82 32.62 12.29
CA VAL A 580 7.77 33.75 12.44
C VAL A 580 8.26 34.30 11.10
N GLY A 581 7.80 33.71 9.99
CA GLY A 581 8.16 34.17 8.65
C GLY A 581 7.18 35.19 8.08
N LYS A 582 7.27 35.42 6.78
CA LYS A 582 6.53 36.50 6.06
C LYS A 582 5.37 35.95 5.20
N VAL A 583 5.22 34.66 5.09
CA VAL A 583 4.21 34.00 4.25
C VAL A 583 3.33 33.11 5.10
N ALA A 584 2.02 33.12 4.83
CA ALA A 584 1.11 32.18 5.47
C ALA A 584 1.44 30.75 5.07
N GLY A 585 1.31 29.81 6.00
CA GLY A 585 1.61 28.42 5.72
C GLY A 585 1.11 27.45 6.80
N SER A 586 1.14 26.18 6.47
CA SER A 586 0.82 25.11 7.44
C SER A 586 2.10 24.48 7.94
N GLU A 587 2.13 24.18 9.23
CA GLU A 587 3.12 23.32 9.88
C GLU A 587 2.46 22.01 10.33
N ILE A 588 3.24 20.94 10.33
CA ILE A 588 2.85 19.62 10.83
C ILE A 588 3.70 19.31 12.05
N ALA A 589 3.13 19.55 13.23
CA ALA A 589 3.77 19.20 14.48
C ALA A 589 3.63 17.70 14.74
N GLN A 590 4.75 17.04 15.02
CA GLN A 590 4.87 15.60 15.20
C GLN A 590 5.25 15.29 16.64
N LEU A 591 4.52 14.39 17.28
CA LEU A 591 4.81 13.96 18.65
C LEU A 591 5.34 12.53 18.62
N TYR A 592 6.52 12.36 19.17
CA TYR A 592 7.18 11.08 19.36
C TYR A 592 7.30 10.74 20.83
N VAL A 593 7.24 9.46 21.15
CA VAL A 593 7.49 8.93 22.49
C VAL A 593 8.76 8.09 22.46
N ASN A 594 9.61 8.30 23.43
CA ASN A 594 10.80 7.49 23.71
C ASN A 594 10.70 6.91 25.11
N ASP A 595 10.88 5.61 25.23
CA ASP A 595 11.04 4.92 26.50
C ASP A 595 12.51 5.09 26.95
N VAL A 596 12.73 5.66 28.12
CA VAL A 596 14.09 6.00 28.60
C VAL A 596 14.87 4.75 29.00
N GLU A 597 14.20 3.80 29.67
CA GLU A 597 14.79 2.54 30.13
C GLU A 597 13.81 1.39 29.88
N SER A 598 14.08 0.59 28.87
CA SER A 598 13.25 -0.55 28.52
C SER A 598 13.98 -1.88 28.71
N THR A 599 13.29 -2.85 29.27
CA THR A 599 13.81 -4.22 29.42
C THR A 599 13.92 -4.91 28.08
N LEU A 600 12.91 -4.74 27.20
CA LEU A 600 12.95 -5.21 25.82
C LEU A 600 13.58 -4.13 24.92
N TYR A 601 14.22 -4.59 23.83
CA TYR A 601 14.69 -3.69 22.78
C TYR A 601 13.52 -2.87 22.23
N ARG A 602 13.69 -1.56 22.08
CA ARG A 602 12.70 -0.63 21.50
C ARG A 602 13.36 0.30 20.47
N PRO A 603 12.62 0.84 19.51
CA PRO A 603 13.12 1.94 18.69
C PRO A 603 13.45 3.16 19.57
N GLU A 604 14.41 3.97 19.12
CA GLU A 604 14.78 5.20 19.83
C GLU A 604 13.56 6.09 20.12
N LYS A 605 12.62 6.13 19.19
CA LYS A 605 11.35 6.86 19.34
C LYS A 605 10.31 6.35 18.36
N GLU A 606 9.06 6.59 18.66
CA GLU A 606 7.91 6.21 17.85
C GLU A 606 6.91 7.36 17.74
N LEU A 607 6.41 7.60 16.52
CA LEU A 607 5.32 8.56 16.30
C LEU A 607 4.06 8.09 17.02
N LYS A 608 3.50 8.96 17.87
CA LYS A 608 2.26 8.68 18.62
C LYS A 608 1.21 9.79 18.47
N GLY A 609 1.56 10.88 17.76
CA GLY A 609 0.63 11.95 17.46
C GLY A 609 1.14 12.92 16.41
N PHE A 610 0.22 13.58 15.74
CA PHE A 610 0.54 14.71 14.84
C PHE A 610 -0.65 15.64 14.70
N LYS A 611 -0.35 16.90 14.37
CA LYS A 611 -1.38 17.90 14.07
C LYS A 611 -0.89 18.87 13.01
N LYS A 612 -1.70 19.10 11.99
CA LYS A 612 -1.47 20.12 10.97
C LYS A 612 -2.17 21.39 11.38
N VAL A 613 -1.44 22.51 11.37
CA VAL A 613 -1.96 23.84 11.75
C VAL A 613 -1.61 24.87 10.68
N PHE A 614 -2.59 25.64 10.24
CA PHE A 614 -2.40 26.76 9.32
C PHE A 614 -2.26 28.05 10.10
N LEU A 615 -1.24 28.87 9.78
CA LEU A 615 -0.89 30.09 10.48
C LEU A 615 -0.58 31.23 9.50
N GLN A 616 -1.16 32.42 9.76
CA GLN A 616 -0.78 33.67 9.11
C GLN A 616 0.61 34.13 9.60
N PRO A 617 1.30 35.03 8.89
CA PRO A 617 2.52 35.66 9.39
C PRO A 617 2.30 36.30 10.76
N GLY A 618 3.12 35.92 11.76
CA GLY A 618 3.02 36.39 13.13
C GLY A 618 1.97 35.69 14.00
N GLU A 619 1.07 34.88 13.41
CA GLU A 619 0.06 34.12 14.14
C GLU A 619 0.70 32.97 14.93
N GLU A 620 0.16 32.72 16.11
CA GLU A 620 0.49 31.55 16.95
C GLU A 620 -0.78 30.81 17.39
N LYS A 621 -0.66 29.50 17.56
CA LYS A 621 -1.74 28.64 18.04
C LYS A 621 -1.21 27.60 19.01
N ASP A 622 -1.98 27.34 20.05
CA ASP A 622 -1.76 26.16 20.88
C ASP A 622 -2.22 24.91 20.13
N VAL A 623 -1.36 23.90 20.16
CA VAL A 623 -1.59 22.57 19.59
C VAL A 623 -1.74 21.60 20.74
N GLU A 624 -2.81 20.84 20.73
CA GLU A 624 -3.11 19.82 21.73
C GLU A 624 -3.13 18.45 21.08
N ILE A 625 -2.42 17.48 21.70
CA ILE A 625 -2.37 16.08 21.30
C ILE A 625 -2.62 15.21 22.54
N SER A 626 -3.71 14.44 22.52
CA SER A 626 -4.01 13.46 23.57
C SER A 626 -3.36 12.12 23.24
N LEU A 627 -2.79 11.48 24.24
CA LEU A 627 -2.18 10.16 24.19
C LEU A 627 -2.96 9.18 25.07
N ASP A 628 -3.11 7.98 24.58
CA ASP A 628 -3.63 6.84 25.34
C ASP A 628 -2.49 5.93 25.83
N SER A 629 -2.80 4.88 26.57
CA SER A 629 -1.82 3.94 27.11
C SER A 629 -1.00 3.22 26.02
N ARG A 630 -1.57 3.06 24.81
CA ARG A 630 -0.85 2.47 23.68
C ARG A 630 0.33 3.32 23.20
N ALA A 631 0.36 4.61 23.56
CA ALA A 631 1.49 5.48 23.24
C ALA A 631 2.78 5.05 23.96
N PHE A 632 2.65 4.43 25.13
CA PHE A 632 3.76 4.02 26.01
C PHE A 632 4.05 2.51 25.93
N ALA A 633 3.12 1.72 25.38
CA ALA A 633 3.14 0.28 25.39
C ALA A 633 3.97 -0.33 24.24
N TYR A 634 4.45 -1.54 24.49
CA TYR A 634 4.89 -2.51 23.49
C TYR A 634 4.07 -3.81 23.63
N TYR A 635 4.14 -4.69 22.63
CA TYR A 635 3.47 -5.97 22.72
C TYR A 635 4.36 -7.01 23.44
N ASN A 636 3.89 -7.48 24.58
CA ASN A 636 4.61 -8.46 25.40
C ASN A 636 4.12 -9.88 25.09
N VAL A 637 4.94 -10.64 24.38
CA VAL A 637 4.60 -12.00 23.93
C VAL A 637 4.48 -13.03 25.07
N ALA A 638 5.06 -12.75 26.25
CA ALA A 638 4.95 -13.65 27.40
C ALA A 638 3.55 -13.63 28.04
N ILE A 639 2.85 -12.50 27.94
CA ILE A 639 1.48 -12.33 28.45
C ILE A 639 0.44 -12.25 27.33
N ASN A 640 0.90 -12.26 26.07
CA ASN A 640 0.07 -12.10 24.87
C ASN A 640 -0.81 -10.84 24.90
N ASP A 641 -0.27 -9.73 25.41
CA ASP A 641 -1.00 -8.45 25.52
C ASP A 641 -0.04 -7.26 25.45
N TRP A 642 -0.61 -6.07 25.30
CA TRP A 642 0.12 -4.81 25.40
C TRP A 642 0.54 -4.54 26.81
N HIS A 643 1.77 -4.06 26.98
CA HIS A 643 2.38 -3.84 28.28
C HIS A 643 3.14 -2.50 28.32
N VAL A 644 2.94 -1.76 29.40
CA VAL A 644 3.73 -0.57 29.75
C VAL A 644 4.66 -0.94 30.88
N GLU A 645 5.97 -0.76 30.73
CA GLU A 645 6.90 -0.83 31.86
C GLU A 645 6.83 0.48 32.65
N SER A 646 6.87 0.39 34.00
CA SER A 646 6.90 1.60 34.84
C SER A 646 8.24 2.31 34.66
N GLY A 647 8.20 3.61 34.40
CA GLY A 647 9.41 4.39 34.20
C GLY A 647 9.16 5.75 33.56
N ASP A 648 10.26 6.39 33.19
CA ASP A 648 10.23 7.69 32.53
C ASP A 648 10.16 7.54 31.01
N PHE A 649 9.25 8.32 30.42
CA PHE A 649 9.13 8.44 28.96
C PHE A 649 9.39 9.89 28.55
N ARG A 650 10.16 10.06 27.48
CA ARG A 650 10.35 11.39 26.87
C ARG A 650 9.24 11.64 25.83
N ILE A 651 8.65 12.80 25.92
CA ILE A 651 7.71 13.36 24.93
C ILE A 651 8.50 14.33 24.07
N LEU A 652 8.62 14.01 22.79
CA LEU A 652 9.45 14.73 21.83
C LEU A 652 8.54 15.39 20.79
N ILE A 653 8.54 16.71 20.73
CA ILE A 653 7.79 17.47 19.72
C ILE A 653 8.76 17.93 18.63
N GLY A 654 8.50 17.56 17.39
CA GLY A 654 9.39 17.85 16.27
C GLY A 654 8.70 18.28 15.00
N ALA A 655 9.50 18.86 14.09
CA ALA A 655 9.14 19.14 12.71
C ALA A 655 9.51 17.96 11.77
N SER A 656 10.24 16.97 12.28
CA SER A 656 10.56 15.68 11.70
C SER A 656 11.08 14.74 12.79
N SER A 657 11.32 13.45 12.47
CA SER A 657 11.90 12.50 13.41
C SER A 657 13.30 12.91 13.93
N ARG A 658 13.99 13.81 13.24
CA ARG A 658 15.34 14.29 13.59
C ARG A 658 15.43 15.80 13.87
N ASP A 659 14.34 16.51 13.73
CA ASP A 659 14.28 17.95 14.06
C ASP A 659 13.34 18.16 15.24
N ILE A 660 13.81 17.74 16.43
CA ILE A 660 13.09 17.88 17.70
C ILE A 660 13.21 19.31 18.20
N LYS A 661 12.09 19.93 18.50
CA LYS A 661 11.98 21.34 18.93
C LYS A 661 11.74 21.47 20.41
N LEU A 662 10.97 20.57 21.01
CA LEU A 662 10.63 20.60 22.43
C LEU A 662 10.71 19.19 23.01
N GLU A 663 11.09 19.09 24.26
CA GLU A 663 11.20 17.84 25.00
C GLU A 663 10.64 17.99 26.42
N GLY A 664 9.88 16.98 26.88
CA GLY A 664 9.39 16.86 28.23
C GLY A 664 9.46 15.41 28.69
N THR A 665 9.41 15.17 29.99
CA THR A 665 9.42 13.83 30.58
C THR A 665 8.14 13.58 31.36
N ILE A 666 7.59 12.38 31.25
CA ILE A 666 6.46 11.89 32.02
C ILE A 666 6.83 10.56 32.68
N ASN A 667 6.50 10.39 33.96
CA ASN A 667 6.61 9.11 34.64
C ASN A 667 5.31 8.33 34.50
N VAL A 668 5.37 7.09 34.03
CA VAL A 668 4.19 6.23 33.87
C VAL A 668 4.31 5.03 34.78
N THR A 669 3.28 4.79 35.59
CA THR A 669 3.17 3.61 36.45
C THR A 669 2.34 2.54 35.75
N SER A 670 2.92 1.36 35.53
CA SER A 670 2.24 0.20 34.94
C SER A 670 1.09 -0.30 35.81
N LYS A 671 -0.01 -0.71 35.19
CA LYS A 671 -1.09 -1.44 35.88
C LYS A 671 -0.72 -2.90 36.20
N ASN A 672 0.32 -3.43 35.55
CA ASN A 672 0.79 -4.81 35.71
C ASN A 672 2.32 -4.84 35.86
N PRO A 673 2.86 -4.25 36.95
CA PRO A 673 4.31 -4.11 37.12
C PRO A 673 5.05 -5.44 37.29
N ASP A 674 4.36 -6.50 37.69
CA ASP A 674 4.91 -7.84 37.91
C ASP A 674 4.78 -8.75 36.67
N ALA A 675 4.37 -8.20 35.51
CA ALA A 675 4.24 -8.96 34.28
C ALA A 675 5.58 -9.62 33.90
N GLN A 676 5.51 -10.90 33.49
CA GLN A 676 6.69 -11.56 32.93
C GLN A 676 7.10 -10.86 31.64
N ILE A 677 8.36 -10.44 31.57
CA ILE A 677 8.96 -9.84 30.38
C ILE A 677 9.92 -10.85 29.76
N PRO A 678 9.86 -11.11 28.44
CA PRO A 678 10.80 -12.00 27.76
C PRO A 678 12.23 -11.45 27.84
N ASP A 679 13.20 -12.29 28.12
CA ASP A 679 14.61 -11.92 28.05
C ASP A 679 15.27 -12.49 26.79
N TYR A 680 15.55 -11.62 25.84
CA TYR A 680 16.24 -11.98 24.59
C TYR A 680 17.69 -11.51 24.54
N LYS A 681 18.22 -10.88 25.61
CA LYS A 681 19.58 -10.27 25.61
C LYS A 681 20.67 -11.29 25.27
N ALA A 682 20.56 -12.53 25.80
CA ALA A 682 21.53 -13.58 25.55
C ALA A 682 21.33 -14.29 24.19
N VAL A 683 20.11 -14.42 23.71
CA VAL A 683 19.78 -15.23 22.51
C VAL A 683 19.59 -14.42 21.25
N ALA A 684 19.32 -13.11 21.37
CA ALA A 684 19.12 -12.20 20.24
C ALA A 684 19.73 -10.80 20.49
N PRO A 685 21.03 -10.72 20.87
CA PRO A 685 21.69 -9.48 21.28
C PRO A 685 21.70 -8.39 20.20
N CYS A 686 21.67 -8.73 18.91
CA CYS A 686 21.72 -7.73 17.83
C CYS A 686 20.50 -6.81 17.82
N TYR A 687 19.36 -7.21 18.38
CA TYR A 687 18.18 -6.34 18.49
C TYR A 687 18.34 -5.28 19.59
N TYR A 688 19.20 -5.53 20.59
CA TYR A 688 19.53 -4.55 21.62
C TYR A 688 20.70 -3.63 21.21
N ASP A 689 21.48 -4.04 20.21
CA ASP A 689 22.58 -3.26 19.64
C ASP A 689 22.45 -3.14 18.10
N ILE A 690 21.29 -2.69 17.67
CA ILE A 690 20.96 -2.57 16.23
C ILE A 690 21.89 -1.59 15.49
N ALA A 691 22.50 -0.65 16.21
CA ALA A 691 23.45 0.32 15.65
C ALA A 691 24.72 -0.35 15.10
N ASN A 692 25.17 -1.42 15.73
CA ASN A 692 26.35 -2.17 15.35
C ASN A 692 26.03 -3.44 14.55
N ALA A 693 24.74 -3.77 14.40
CA ALA A 693 24.33 -4.93 13.62
C ALA A 693 24.57 -4.71 12.12
N THR A 694 25.38 -5.56 11.50
CA THR A 694 25.57 -5.59 10.05
C THR A 694 24.62 -6.58 9.36
N GLU A 695 24.14 -7.55 10.10
CA GLU A 695 23.12 -8.52 9.71
C GLU A 695 22.43 -9.05 10.98
N ILE A 696 21.28 -9.70 10.82
CA ILE A 696 20.60 -10.42 11.89
C ILE A 696 20.76 -11.91 11.60
N PRO A 697 21.55 -12.64 12.41
CA PRO A 697 21.69 -14.07 12.27
C PRO A 697 20.35 -14.78 12.35
N VAL A 698 20.21 -15.86 11.58
CA VAL A 698 18.95 -16.62 11.54
C VAL A 698 18.56 -17.16 12.92
N GLU A 699 19.54 -17.61 13.70
CA GLU A 699 19.34 -18.16 15.03
C GLU A 699 18.76 -17.13 16.01
N GLN A 700 19.16 -15.86 15.88
CA GLN A 700 18.63 -14.78 16.70
C GLN A 700 17.19 -14.43 16.29
N PHE A 701 16.89 -14.45 15.00
CA PHE A 701 15.53 -14.28 14.53
C PHE A 701 14.63 -15.46 14.93
N GLU A 702 15.12 -16.70 14.83
CA GLU A 702 14.43 -17.91 15.30
C GLU A 702 14.05 -17.83 16.79
N ALA A 703 14.91 -17.22 17.60
CA ALA A 703 14.63 -17.02 19.02
C ALA A 703 13.42 -16.10 19.26
N LEU A 704 13.24 -15.08 18.44
CA LEU A 704 12.06 -14.18 18.49
C LEU A 704 10.83 -14.83 17.86
N TYR A 705 11.04 -15.54 16.76
CA TYR A 705 9.95 -16.21 16.03
C TYR A 705 9.41 -17.44 16.79
N GLY A 706 10.24 -18.05 17.62
CA GLY A 706 9.87 -19.21 18.43
C GLY A 706 9.91 -20.56 17.71
N ALA A 707 10.44 -20.60 16.47
CA ALA A 707 10.55 -21.83 15.69
C ALA A 707 11.74 -21.77 14.73
N LYS A 708 12.20 -22.96 14.29
CA LYS A 708 13.24 -23.07 13.27
C LYS A 708 12.75 -22.64 11.89
N MET A 709 13.60 -21.92 11.16
CA MET A 709 13.30 -21.52 9.80
C MET A 709 13.31 -22.72 8.86
N MET A 710 12.37 -22.70 7.93
CA MET A 710 12.41 -23.63 6.80
C MET A 710 13.58 -23.26 5.89
N GLU A 711 14.30 -24.28 5.41
CA GLU A 711 15.36 -24.05 4.42
C GLU A 711 14.83 -23.37 3.15
N ASN A 712 15.33 -22.18 2.86
CA ASN A 712 14.89 -21.35 1.73
C ASN A 712 15.65 -21.73 0.45
N ARG A 713 15.50 -22.99 0.01
CA ARG A 713 16.12 -23.55 -1.18
C ARG A 713 15.16 -23.63 -2.36
N PRO A 714 15.65 -23.69 -3.60
CA PRO A 714 14.82 -23.97 -4.76
C PRO A 714 14.01 -25.27 -4.60
N TYR A 715 12.83 -25.30 -5.23
CA TYR A 715 12.05 -26.54 -5.29
C TYR A 715 12.76 -27.59 -6.14
N GLU A 716 12.54 -28.84 -5.82
CA GLU A 716 13.06 -29.99 -6.57
C GLU A 716 11.94 -30.73 -7.30
N LYS A 717 12.33 -31.52 -8.30
CA LYS A 717 11.41 -32.39 -8.99
C LYS A 717 10.87 -33.43 -8.00
N GLY A 718 9.55 -33.51 -7.88
CA GLY A 718 8.85 -34.34 -6.89
C GLY A 718 8.16 -33.53 -5.80
N GLU A 719 8.60 -32.31 -5.51
CA GLU A 719 8.03 -31.42 -4.48
C GLU A 719 6.98 -30.45 -5.01
N LEU A 720 6.81 -30.35 -6.34
CA LEU A 720 5.93 -29.34 -6.93
C LEU A 720 4.46 -29.62 -6.62
N LEU A 721 3.74 -28.58 -6.31
CA LEU A 721 2.31 -28.54 -6.04
C LEU A 721 1.61 -27.58 -7.02
N ALA A 722 0.28 -27.56 -7.03
CA ALA A 722 -0.50 -26.61 -7.80
C ALA A 722 -0.24 -25.15 -7.37
N ASN A 723 0.27 -24.96 -6.15
CA ASN A 723 0.63 -23.67 -5.59
C ASN A 723 1.97 -23.12 -6.11
N ASN A 724 2.79 -23.95 -6.77
CA ASN A 724 4.02 -23.42 -7.34
C ASN A 724 3.74 -22.56 -8.57
N THR A 725 4.56 -21.51 -8.74
CA THR A 725 4.45 -20.61 -9.88
C THR A 725 5.00 -21.26 -11.14
N ILE A 726 4.62 -20.73 -12.31
CA ILE A 726 5.20 -21.13 -13.60
C ILE A 726 6.72 -21.03 -13.53
N GLY A 727 7.27 -19.96 -12.92
CA GLY A 727 8.72 -19.76 -12.78
C GLY A 727 9.40 -20.82 -11.92
N GLN A 728 8.78 -21.22 -10.81
CA GLN A 728 9.29 -22.25 -9.88
C GLN A 728 9.31 -23.65 -10.49
N CYS A 729 8.44 -23.93 -11.46
CA CYS A 729 8.34 -25.26 -12.09
C CYS A 729 9.42 -25.57 -13.14
N ARG A 730 10.40 -24.69 -13.33
CA ARG A 730 11.52 -24.88 -14.29
C ARG A 730 12.51 -25.97 -13.91
N VAL A 731 12.29 -26.64 -12.81
CA VAL A 731 13.15 -27.73 -12.28
C VAL A 731 13.11 -29.02 -13.11
N SER A 732 12.10 -29.17 -13.98
CA SER A 732 12.01 -30.31 -14.91
C SER A 732 12.09 -29.86 -16.37
N ARG A 733 12.44 -30.81 -17.29
CA ARG A 733 12.45 -30.52 -18.74
C ARG A 733 11.06 -30.06 -19.23
N PHE A 734 10.02 -30.74 -18.78
CA PHE A 734 8.65 -30.35 -19.11
C PHE A 734 8.29 -28.97 -18.54
N GLY A 735 8.66 -28.69 -17.31
CA GLY A 735 8.45 -27.38 -16.70
C GLY A 735 9.18 -26.24 -17.42
N LYS A 736 10.42 -26.48 -17.88
CA LYS A 736 11.15 -25.52 -18.74
C LYS A 736 10.43 -25.26 -20.06
N PHE A 737 9.93 -26.30 -20.70
CA PHE A 737 9.14 -26.18 -21.93
C PHE A 737 7.86 -25.35 -21.70
N MET A 738 7.08 -25.66 -20.67
CA MET A 738 5.87 -24.93 -20.32
C MET A 738 6.16 -23.48 -20.00
N TYR A 739 7.20 -23.22 -19.23
CA TYR A 739 7.64 -21.85 -18.93
C TYR A 739 7.95 -21.05 -20.20
N ASN A 740 8.78 -21.60 -21.08
CA ASN A 740 9.15 -20.93 -22.33
C ASN A 740 7.92 -20.68 -23.21
N LEU A 741 6.99 -21.65 -23.31
CA LEU A 741 5.75 -21.51 -24.05
C LEU A 741 4.86 -20.40 -23.48
N CYS A 742 4.62 -20.40 -22.17
CA CYS A 742 3.81 -19.38 -21.51
C CYS A 742 4.43 -17.98 -21.65
N VAL A 743 5.75 -17.87 -21.44
CA VAL A 743 6.46 -16.58 -21.58
C VAL A 743 6.44 -16.08 -23.01
N SER A 744 6.58 -16.97 -24.01
CA SER A 744 6.50 -16.58 -25.42
C SER A 744 5.11 -16.06 -25.80
N ILE A 745 4.06 -16.74 -25.34
CA ILE A 745 2.67 -16.31 -25.58
C ILE A 745 2.41 -14.97 -24.91
N ILE A 746 2.79 -14.82 -23.62
CA ILE A 746 2.52 -13.60 -22.89
C ILE A 746 3.31 -12.41 -23.44
N ASN A 747 4.55 -12.62 -23.89
CA ASN A 747 5.34 -11.55 -24.52
C ASN A 747 4.69 -11.05 -25.82
N LEU A 748 4.04 -11.94 -26.61
CA LEU A 748 3.28 -11.53 -27.78
C LEU A 748 2.04 -10.70 -27.40
N VAL A 749 1.31 -11.14 -26.38
CA VAL A 749 0.13 -10.41 -25.86
C VAL A 749 0.57 -9.07 -25.24
N ALA A 750 1.67 -9.04 -24.53
CA ALA A 750 2.20 -7.87 -23.86
C ALA A 750 2.65 -6.76 -24.82
N LEU A 751 2.93 -7.06 -26.10
CA LEU A 751 3.26 -6.04 -27.10
C LEU A 751 2.17 -4.98 -27.27
N SER A 752 0.90 -5.35 -27.01
CA SER A 752 -0.25 -4.44 -27.04
C SER A 752 -0.63 -3.87 -25.68
N SER A 753 0.09 -4.21 -24.61
CA SER A 753 -0.17 -3.75 -23.24
C SER A 753 0.49 -2.40 -22.99
N GLU A 754 -0.14 -1.58 -22.17
CA GLU A 754 0.44 -0.34 -21.65
C GLU A 754 1.64 -0.60 -20.72
N ASN A 755 1.63 -1.74 -20.00
CA ASN A 755 2.72 -2.19 -19.16
C ASN A 755 3.10 -3.67 -19.43
N PRO A 756 3.96 -3.91 -20.46
CA PRO A 756 4.38 -5.27 -20.85
C PRO A 756 5.12 -6.02 -19.73
N GLU A 757 5.90 -5.32 -18.92
CA GLU A 757 6.72 -5.93 -17.85
C GLU A 757 5.82 -6.46 -16.72
N MET A 758 4.84 -5.68 -16.32
CA MET A 758 3.84 -6.11 -15.32
C MET A 758 3.15 -7.40 -15.76
N LEU A 759 2.65 -7.44 -16.99
CA LEU A 759 1.93 -8.60 -17.49
C LEU A 759 2.82 -9.84 -17.54
N THR A 760 4.04 -9.68 -18.03
CA THR A 760 5.02 -10.78 -18.15
C THR A 760 5.43 -11.32 -16.77
N ASN A 761 5.71 -10.45 -15.79
CA ASN A 761 6.10 -10.87 -14.45
C ASN A 761 4.93 -11.47 -13.68
N SER A 762 3.74 -10.90 -13.79
CA SER A 762 2.54 -11.47 -13.19
C SER A 762 2.28 -12.89 -13.64
N VAL A 763 2.46 -13.21 -14.93
CA VAL A 763 2.30 -14.58 -15.43
C VAL A 763 3.40 -15.50 -14.95
N LYS A 764 4.66 -15.07 -14.93
CA LYS A 764 5.78 -15.90 -14.42
C LYS A 764 5.57 -16.31 -12.97
N ASP A 765 5.05 -15.39 -12.16
CA ASP A 765 4.87 -15.57 -10.73
C ASP A 765 3.46 -16.07 -10.36
N MET A 766 2.62 -16.38 -11.36
CA MET A 766 1.29 -16.92 -11.15
C MET A 766 1.34 -18.43 -10.85
N PRO A 767 0.70 -18.90 -9.77
CA PRO A 767 0.60 -20.32 -9.48
C PRO A 767 -0.39 -21.04 -10.40
N TYR A 768 -0.13 -22.32 -10.66
CA TYR A 768 -1.00 -23.10 -11.54
C TYR A 768 -2.45 -23.22 -11.04
N ARG A 769 -2.69 -23.19 -9.72
CA ARG A 769 -4.05 -23.15 -9.17
C ARG A 769 -4.84 -21.92 -9.64
N THR A 770 -4.19 -20.76 -9.66
CA THR A 770 -4.83 -19.50 -10.11
C THR A 770 -5.11 -19.52 -11.62
N ILE A 771 -4.17 -20.05 -12.41
CA ILE A 771 -4.39 -20.23 -13.85
C ILE A 771 -5.58 -21.16 -14.10
N ALA A 772 -5.71 -22.24 -13.35
CA ALA A 772 -6.85 -23.15 -13.46
C ALA A 772 -8.17 -22.45 -13.09
N ALA A 773 -8.20 -21.71 -11.97
CA ALA A 773 -9.36 -20.94 -11.53
C ALA A 773 -9.80 -19.90 -12.58
N TRP A 774 -8.84 -19.19 -13.20
CA TRP A 774 -9.13 -18.18 -14.24
C TRP A 774 -9.36 -18.76 -15.65
N SER A 775 -9.15 -20.06 -15.83
CA SER A 775 -9.35 -20.73 -17.12
C SER A 775 -10.83 -20.82 -17.55
N MET A 776 -11.76 -20.25 -16.79
CA MET A 776 -13.20 -20.28 -17.05
C MET A 776 -13.79 -21.70 -17.16
N GLY A 777 -13.21 -22.66 -16.42
CA GLY A 777 -13.62 -24.07 -16.40
C GLY A 777 -12.98 -24.91 -17.53
N ILE A 778 -12.05 -24.38 -18.29
CA ILE A 778 -11.29 -25.16 -19.30
C ILE A 778 -10.36 -26.16 -18.61
N ILE A 779 -9.71 -25.77 -17.53
CA ILE A 779 -8.80 -26.62 -16.74
C ILE A 779 -9.58 -27.12 -15.52
N SER A 780 -9.93 -28.40 -15.52
CA SER A 780 -10.56 -29.03 -14.35
C SER A 780 -9.53 -29.35 -13.27
N LYS A 781 -9.98 -29.65 -12.06
CA LYS A 781 -9.11 -30.14 -10.96
C LYS A 781 -8.27 -31.35 -11.38
N ARG A 782 -8.88 -32.28 -12.13
CA ARG A 782 -8.20 -33.46 -12.66
C ARG A 782 -7.11 -33.12 -13.66
N SER A 783 -7.34 -32.13 -14.54
CA SER A 783 -6.31 -31.61 -15.45
C SER A 783 -5.19 -30.96 -14.67
N LEU A 784 -5.50 -30.14 -13.67
CA LEU A 784 -4.50 -29.51 -12.81
C LEU A 784 -3.61 -30.54 -12.08
N ASP A 785 -4.21 -31.57 -11.49
CA ASP A 785 -3.49 -32.66 -10.83
C ASP A 785 -2.61 -33.42 -11.85
N GLY A 786 -3.14 -33.68 -13.04
CA GLY A 786 -2.38 -34.30 -14.14
C GLY A 786 -1.17 -33.43 -14.57
N LEU A 787 -1.33 -32.13 -14.65
CA LEU A 787 -0.25 -31.19 -14.95
C LEU A 787 0.84 -31.21 -13.89
N VAL A 788 0.46 -31.16 -12.62
CA VAL A 788 1.38 -31.25 -11.47
C VAL A 788 2.16 -32.58 -11.50
N ASP A 789 1.50 -33.70 -11.82
CA ASP A 789 2.17 -34.99 -11.98
C ASP A 789 3.17 -35.00 -13.13
N MET A 790 2.84 -34.35 -14.26
CA MET A 790 3.77 -34.22 -15.38
C MET A 790 5.00 -33.37 -14.99
N LEU A 791 4.80 -32.27 -14.27
CA LEU A 791 5.88 -31.42 -13.76
C LEU A 791 6.83 -32.20 -12.84
N ASN A 792 6.29 -33.07 -11.99
CA ASN A 792 7.02 -33.96 -11.09
C ASN A 792 7.56 -35.22 -11.78
N GLY A 793 7.21 -35.48 -13.05
CA GLY A 793 7.59 -36.68 -13.77
C GLY A 793 6.92 -37.97 -13.29
N ARG A 794 5.74 -37.85 -12.65
CA ARG A 794 4.95 -38.99 -12.17
C ARG A 794 4.24 -39.68 -13.34
N LYS A 795 4.23 -41.04 -13.33
CA LYS A 795 3.56 -41.81 -14.38
C LYS A 795 2.03 -41.56 -14.42
N GLY A 796 1.48 -41.50 -15.63
CA GLY A 796 0.01 -41.30 -15.81
C GLY A 796 -0.46 -39.83 -15.76
N GLY A 797 0.41 -38.87 -15.45
CA GLY A 797 0.08 -37.44 -15.42
C GLY A 797 -0.52 -36.94 -16.74
N PHE A 798 0.07 -37.25 -17.85
CA PHE A 798 -0.45 -36.88 -19.18
C PHE A 798 -1.85 -37.41 -19.45
N ARG A 799 -2.13 -38.67 -19.10
CA ARG A 799 -3.47 -39.25 -19.26
C ARG A 799 -4.50 -38.59 -18.35
N ARG A 800 -4.12 -38.23 -17.11
CA ARG A 800 -4.98 -37.48 -16.18
C ARG A 800 -5.26 -36.08 -16.73
N PHE A 801 -4.23 -35.38 -17.20
CA PHE A 801 -4.33 -34.06 -17.81
C PHE A 801 -5.33 -34.06 -18.95
N LEU A 802 -5.17 -34.94 -19.97
CA LEU A 802 -6.08 -35.03 -21.11
C LEU A 802 -7.51 -35.42 -20.71
N LYS A 803 -7.69 -36.34 -19.78
CA LYS A 803 -9.02 -36.77 -19.32
C LYS A 803 -9.78 -35.69 -18.54
N GLY A 804 -9.12 -34.68 -18.09
CA GLY A 804 -9.71 -33.54 -17.40
C GLY A 804 -10.11 -32.37 -18.33
N PHE A 805 -9.72 -32.39 -19.61
CA PHE A 805 -10.24 -31.44 -20.59
C PHE A 805 -11.63 -31.86 -21.04
N GLY A 806 -12.54 -30.93 -20.98
CA GLY A 806 -13.95 -31.13 -21.30
C GLY A 806 -14.79 -31.18 -20.03
N LYS A 807 -16.00 -30.63 -20.08
CA LYS A 807 -16.94 -30.63 -18.96
C LYS A 807 -17.01 -32.03 -18.38
N GLU A 808 -16.49 -32.21 -17.16
CA GLU A 808 -16.96 -33.36 -16.36
C GLU A 808 -18.47 -33.21 -16.32
N LYS A 809 -19.19 -34.14 -17.01
CA LYS A 809 -20.61 -34.29 -16.78
C LYS A 809 -20.72 -34.53 -15.29
N GLU A 810 -21.34 -33.59 -14.60
CA GLU A 810 -21.63 -33.65 -13.19
C GLU A 810 -21.93 -35.05 -12.73
N ALA A 811 -21.16 -35.56 -11.80
CA ALA A 811 -21.63 -36.63 -10.93
C ALA A 811 -22.65 -35.99 -9.96
N LYS A 812 -23.77 -35.52 -10.53
CA LYS A 812 -25.03 -35.32 -9.79
C LYS A 812 -25.60 -36.69 -9.54
N LYS A 813 -25.18 -37.34 -8.47
CA LYS A 813 -25.95 -38.38 -7.75
C LYS A 813 -25.46 -38.46 -6.32
#